data_5ff1d3b6d5db930d614c557dec335077
#
_entry.id   5ff1d3b6d5db930d614c557dec335077
#
_cell.length_a   1.000
_cell.length_b   1.000
_cell.length_c   1.000
_cell.angle_alpha   90.00
_cell.angle_beta   90.00
_cell.angle_gamma   90.00
#
_symmetry.space_group_name_H-M   'P 1'
#
loop_
_entity.id
_entity.type
_entity.pdbx_description
1 polymer ?
#
loop_
_entity_poly.entity_id
_entity_poly.type
_entity_poly.pdbx_seq_one_letter_code
_entity_poly.pdbx_strand_id
1 'polypeptide(L)'
;MTNTLRLRSLFIMGVSTAAIAAATPALAQQATMLEELVVTAERRDQSLQDVPVAVTAYTSERRDLLGIATVEDLARNSPSVAYTNNDRLSIRGFGRLTNAIGTDPSVALYSDGIFSNSMADSSTPSLFIERTEILRGPQGTLYGRNSVGGALNIIGKRPAYEFEGEVRATVGNYGTWQSDLLVSGPITEGLRFLVGGSVQRRDEGFIDNIGPAGDTSAVKRYMFEAQIEADLGENIVARLRYTKFDWDDSYGVGNVHEAVITPYDTTSITGLGNSALYYNPTSGFAGVNPSIADPFKINTNQTNEGKLSDHQRLHFDLTWDLGGATLKYLFGRQQYVYNTNGDEDRSVRTGNFNIAAATPFGAYTATNISPNQRFFYEEDQTWYSNEINLSSNSDGPLQWITGIYQYNQQYSQPQGLRVLGDPAMQNPLNLATGTPAPLNPDGNYLFVDGSLNVDSYAVFGQIDYDLNEQWSVTAGLRWSKDEKTGTDFARYVSRTNTTTTVLALGGIPAAVGQGLAVDFTTFVVCGGPTIATCHANPLYRNLRAVSTGGLERDLSAEYDAFTGTLGVQWSPDVDTNAYLRYSRGYKSGGWLASNGLTPFPYADAEYVDNYEVGLKKTWGGAFQLNTALFYADYQGFQAPLTVVLNQTTGSTGTQFLNLEALNWGLEVEGQWAPLPGVQLFGSYAYINAEITEGCCYVDTNDPRALQAGARPVGAPLPNGSRNQSLVGSRLPMTPEHKVNLGGNYTIDFTPGSLTLGATYTYTGDMQTGVFGSPRYTSPSNENVDLRALWKDAEDRFTIIGYVKNATDEVAYQSSTPSAVTGLGTFRQTVKLNFPRTVGVEFQYRF
;
A
#
# COMPACT_ATOMS: atom_id res chain seq x y z
N MET A 1 -17.04 38.14 -3.11
CA MET A 1 -16.52 38.76 -4.33
C MET A 1 -15.38 37.82 -4.77
N THR A 2 -15.61 36.69 -5.37
CA THR A 2 -16.32 36.29 -6.58
C THR A 2 -15.51 36.48 -7.84
N ASN A 3 -15.10 35.34 -8.42
CA ASN A 3 -14.87 35.09 -9.83
C ASN A 3 -13.91 36.00 -10.61
N THR A 4 -12.65 35.68 -10.61
CA THR A 4 -11.74 35.99 -11.74
C THR A 4 -10.49 35.13 -11.74
N LEU A 5 -10.58 33.83 -11.93
CA LEU A 5 -9.41 32.93 -12.13
C LEU A 5 -9.78 31.61 -12.83
N ARG A 6 -10.60 31.70 -13.90
CA ARG A 6 -10.93 30.49 -14.70
C ARG A 6 -10.78 30.70 -16.22
N LEU A 7 -9.90 31.57 -16.69
CA LEU A 7 -9.76 31.83 -18.14
C LEU A 7 -8.30 31.90 -18.65
N ARG A 8 -7.38 31.12 -18.08
CA ARG A 8 -6.01 31.04 -18.63
C ARG A 8 -5.59 29.67 -19.16
N SER A 9 -6.37 28.62 -18.95
CA SER A 9 -6.02 27.26 -19.39
C SER A 9 -6.50 26.85 -20.79
N LEU A 10 -7.20 27.70 -21.51
CA LEU A 10 -7.78 27.36 -22.83
C LEU A 10 -7.00 27.91 -24.04
N PHE A 11 -5.83 28.53 -23.87
CA PHE A 11 -5.12 29.18 -24.98
C PHE A 11 -3.84 28.47 -25.47
N ILE A 12 -3.48 27.31 -24.92
CA ILE A 12 -2.27 26.57 -25.37
C ILE A 12 -2.59 25.41 -26.33
N MET A 13 -3.84 25.02 -26.52
CA MET A 13 -4.23 23.98 -27.48
C MET A 13 -4.43 24.45 -28.93
N GLY A 14 -4.25 25.71 -29.23
CA GLY A 14 -4.58 26.30 -30.54
C GLY A 14 -3.45 26.45 -31.56
N VAL A 15 -2.20 26.17 -31.24
CA VAL A 15 -1.08 26.52 -32.13
C VAL A 15 -0.36 25.34 -32.79
N SER A 16 -0.65 24.09 -32.42
CA SER A 16 0.06 22.90 -32.92
C SER A 16 -0.56 22.22 -34.15
N THR A 17 -1.67 22.69 -34.68
CA THR A 17 -2.41 22.01 -35.76
C THR A 17 -2.15 22.57 -37.17
N ALA A 18 -1.33 23.57 -37.35
CA ALA A 18 -1.14 24.22 -38.64
C ALA A 18 0.17 23.94 -39.36
N ALA A 19 1.09 23.10 -38.83
CA ALA A 19 2.43 22.88 -39.43
C ALA A 19 2.67 21.47 -40.04
N ILE A 20 1.67 20.60 -40.13
CA ILE A 20 1.86 19.21 -40.60
C ILE A 20 1.36 18.94 -42.04
N ALA A 21 0.94 19.98 -42.77
CA ALA A 21 0.33 19.81 -44.09
C ALA A 21 1.28 20.08 -45.29
N ALA A 22 2.55 19.78 -45.25
CA ALA A 22 3.40 19.88 -46.42
C ALA A 22 4.65 18.99 -46.35
N ALA A 23 4.51 17.66 -46.46
CA ALA A 23 5.54 16.77 -47.01
C ALA A 23 4.94 15.38 -47.24
N THR A 24 4.53 15.10 -48.45
CA THR A 24 4.28 13.73 -48.89
C THR A 24 5.52 13.18 -49.60
N PRO A 25 6.30 12.28 -49.00
CA PRO A 25 6.95 11.23 -49.78
C PRO A 25 6.06 9.97 -49.74
N ALA A 26 5.82 9.38 -50.92
CA ALA A 26 5.27 8.05 -51.02
C ALA A 26 6.27 7.06 -50.42
N LEU A 27 6.15 6.73 -49.16
CA LEU A 27 6.81 5.59 -48.52
C LEU A 27 5.84 4.41 -48.48
N ALA A 28 6.30 3.27 -48.87
CA ALA A 28 5.61 1.99 -48.78
C ALA A 28 5.03 1.88 -47.35
N GLN A 29 3.72 1.69 -47.28
CA GLN A 29 2.94 1.55 -46.07
C GLN A 29 3.33 0.25 -45.38
N GLN A 30 4.35 0.25 -44.52
CA GLN A 30 4.42 -0.73 -43.45
C GLN A 30 3.29 -0.36 -42.47
N ALA A 31 2.25 -1.18 -42.46
CA ALA A 31 1.20 -1.07 -41.45
C ALA A 31 1.89 -1.20 -40.08
N THR A 32 1.82 -0.16 -39.28
CA THR A 32 2.27 -0.19 -37.90
C THR A 32 1.26 -1.05 -37.13
N MET A 33 1.60 -2.31 -36.90
CA MET A 33 0.83 -3.20 -36.05
C MET A 33 1.19 -2.93 -34.58
N LEU A 34 0.21 -2.92 -33.72
CA LEU A 34 0.43 -2.92 -32.27
C LEU A 34 1.03 -4.27 -31.88
N GLU A 35 1.93 -4.25 -30.89
CA GLU A 35 2.52 -5.46 -30.33
C GLU A 35 1.44 -6.28 -29.61
N GLU A 36 1.39 -7.58 -29.90
CA GLU A 36 0.54 -8.51 -29.17
C GLU A 36 1.17 -8.80 -27.80
N LEU A 37 0.43 -8.53 -26.73
CA LEU A 37 0.88 -8.76 -25.36
C LEU A 37 0.37 -10.10 -24.85
N VAL A 38 1.30 -10.96 -24.42
CA VAL A 38 0.99 -12.23 -23.75
C VAL A 38 0.97 -11.99 -22.24
N VAL A 39 -0.04 -12.53 -21.57
CA VAL A 39 -0.24 -12.45 -20.11
C VAL A 39 -0.48 -13.83 -19.51
N THR A 40 -0.23 -13.96 -18.22
CA THR A 40 -0.46 -15.19 -17.43
C THR A 40 -1.66 -15.05 -16.48
N ALA A 41 -2.62 -14.22 -16.84
CA ALA A 41 -3.77 -13.84 -16.00
C ALA A 41 -4.61 -15.04 -15.52
N GLU A 42 -4.75 -16.09 -16.33
CA GLU A 42 -5.44 -17.34 -15.98
C GLU A 42 -4.50 -18.51 -15.71
N ARG A 43 -3.28 -18.22 -15.22
CA ARG A 43 -2.22 -19.23 -14.97
C ARG A 43 -1.74 -19.97 -16.21
N ARG A 44 -2.04 -19.44 -17.38
CA ARG A 44 -1.62 -19.89 -18.72
C ARG A 44 -1.16 -18.69 -19.52
N ASP A 45 -0.22 -18.90 -20.45
CA ASP A 45 0.18 -17.88 -21.41
C ASP A 45 -0.93 -17.73 -22.46
N GLN A 46 -1.55 -16.54 -22.52
CA GLN A 46 -2.64 -16.20 -23.43
C GLN A 46 -2.45 -14.77 -23.94
N SER A 47 -2.96 -14.49 -25.14
CA SER A 47 -3.05 -13.10 -25.61
C SER A 47 -3.90 -12.26 -24.66
N LEU A 48 -3.44 -11.07 -24.34
CA LEU A 48 -4.20 -10.11 -23.50
C LEU A 48 -5.62 -9.90 -24.07
N GLN A 49 -5.78 -9.95 -25.38
CA GLN A 49 -7.07 -9.73 -26.04
C GLN A 49 -8.04 -10.91 -25.84
N ASP A 50 -7.53 -12.11 -25.62
CA ASP A 50 -8.35 -13.33 -25.52
C ASP A 50 -8.83 -13.59 -24.07
N VAL A 51 -8.16 -13.02 -23.09
CA VAL A 51 -8.49 -13.26 -21.68
C VAL A 51 -9.78 -12.52 -21.28
N PRO A 52 -10.83 -13.22 -20.76
CA PRO A 52 -12.12 -12.60 -20.38
C PRO A 52 -12.06 -11.94 -18.99
N VAL A 53 -11.10 -11.06 -18.78
CA VAL A 53 -10.93 -10.25 -17.54
C VAL A 53 -10.28 -8.91 -17.88
N ALA A 54 -10.59 -7.89 -17.10
CA ALA A 54 -9.92 -6.59 -17.18
C ALA A 54 -8.47 -6.74 -16.71
N VAL A 55 -7.50 -6.65 -17.63
CA VAL A 55 -6.07 -6.78 -17.37
C VAL A 55 -5.29 -5.70 -18.10
N THR A 56 -4.28 -5.14 -17.43
CA THR A 56 -3.28 -4.23 -18.01
C THR A 56 -1.91 -4.86 -17.86
N ALA A 57 -1.11 -4.87 -18.91
CA ALA A 57 0.26 -5.38 -18.89
C ALA A 57 1.26 -4.34 -19.39
N TYR A 58 2.43 -4.31 -18.74
CA TYR A 58 3.55 -3.45 -19.10
C TYR A 58 4.80 -4.30 -19.28
N THR A 59 5.25 -4.45 -20.51
CA THR A 59 6.55 -5.07 -20.84
C THR A 59 7.71 -4.18 -20.37
N SER A 60 8.92 -4.72 -20.35
CA SER A 60 10.15 -3.98 -20.02
C SER A 60 10.30 -2.74 -20.90
N GLU A 61 10.14 -2.88 -22.22
CA GLU A 61 10.24 -1.80 -23.20
C GLU A 61 9.18 -0.72 -22.95
N ARG A 62 7.94 -1.15 -22.69
CA ARG A 62 6.85 -0.21 -22.41
C ARG A 62 7.05 0.53 -21.09
N ARG A 63 7.62 -0.12 -20.08
CA ARG A 63 8.01 0.52 -18.82
C ARG A 63 9.09 1.59 -19.05
N ASP A 64 10.12 1.28 -19.84
CA ASP A 64 11.17 2.23 -20.20
C ASP A 64 10.59 3.42 -20.99
N LEU A 65 9.68 3.15 -21.92
CA LEU A 65 9.04 4.17 -22.75
C LEU A 65 8.14 5.12 -21.94
N LEU A 66 7.39 4.58 -20.97
CA LEU A 66 6.48 5.35 -20.11
C LEU A 66 7.15 5.88 -18.83
N GLY A 67 8.38 5.46 -18.54
CA GLY A 67 9.10 5.84 -17.32
C GLY A 67 8.54 5.19 -16.05
N ILE A 68 7.98 4.00 -16.15
CA ILE A 68 7.44 3.25 -15.01
C ILE A 68 8.60 2.57 -14.28
N ALA A 69 9.12 3.23 -13.24
CA ALA A 69 10.20 2.70 -12.40
C ALA A 69 9.70 2.20 -11.05
N THR A 70 8.65 2.79 -10.50
CA THR A 70 8.12 2.49 -9.17
C THR A 70 6.68 2.00 -9.23
N VAL A 71 6.16 1.49 -8.10
CA VAL A 71 4.74 1.12 -7.97
C VAL A 71 3.83 2.36 -8.06
N GLU A 72 4.32 3.53 -7.64
CA GLU A 72 3.61 4.80 -7.79
C GLU A 72 3.44 5.17 -9.26
N ASP A 73 4.50 5.01 -10.07
CA ASP A 73 4.43 5.21 -11.52
C ASP A 73 3.46 4.22 -12.16
N LEU A 74 3.51 2.95 -11.73
CA LEU A 74 2.59 1.91 -12.20
C LEU A 74 1.15 2.27 -11.89
N ALA A 75 0.86 2.64 -10.62
CA ALA A 75 -0.46 3.05 -10.20
C ALA A 75 -0.93 4.28 -10.96
N ARG A 76 -0.07 5.28 -11.20
CA ARG A 76 -0.40 6.50 -11.94
C ARG A 76 -0.80 6.21 -13.39
N ASN A 77 -0.11 5.29 -14.05
CA ASN A 77 -0.35 4.94 -15.44
C ASN A 77 -1.48 3.92 -15.67
N SER A 78 -1.99 3.27 -14.60
CA SER A 78 -3.02 2.24 -14.71
C SER A 78 -4.39 2.79 -14.31
N PRO A 79 -5.48 2.48 -15.03
CA PRO A 79 -6.82 2.87 -14.62
C PRO A 79 -7.21 2.16 -13.31
N SER A 80 -8.06 2.78 -12.52
CA SER A 80 -8.64 2.20 -11.28
C SER A 80 -7.65 1.74 -10.22
N VAL A 81 -6.36 2.06 -10.37
CA VAL A 81 -5.30 1.71 -9.41
C VAL A 81 -4.88 2.96 -8.65
N ALA A 82 -4.83 2.89 -7.33
CA ALA A 82 -4.29 3.93 -6.48
C ALA A 82 -3.24 3.35 -5.52
N TYR A 83 -2.24 4.14 -5.19
CA TYR A 83 -1.21 3.77 -4.24
C TYR A 83 -1.00 4.91 -3.25
N THR A 84 -1.07 4.59 -1.97
CA THR A 84 -0.86 5.55 -0.89
C THR A 84 -0.05 4.88 0.20
N ASN A 85 0.86 5.62 0.81
CA ASN A 85 1.76 5.08 1.82
C ASN A 85 2.52 3.82 1.34
N ASN A 86 3.49 3.36 2.10
CA ASN A 86 4.49 2.40 1.64
C ASN A 86 3.96 1.01 1.23
N ASP A 87 2.67 0.69 1.44
CA ASP A 87 2.13 -0.65 1.21
C ASP A 87 0.62 -0.69 0.89
N ARG A 88 0.01 0.46 0.64
CA ARG A 88 -1.43 0.54 0.40
C ARG A 88 -1.72 0.67 -1.08
N LEU A 89 -1.76 -0.48 -1.75
CA LEU A 89 -2.26 -0.60 -3.10
C LEU A 89 -3.76 -0.86 -3.07
N SER A 90 -4.50 -0.14 -3.90
CA SER A 90 -5.95 -0.30 -4.09
C SER A 90 -6.23 -0.46 -5.57
N ILE A 91 -7.11 -1.39 -5.90
CA ILE A 91 -7.67 -1.57 -7.25
C ILE A 91 -9.18 -1.45 -7.16
N ARG A 92 -9.79 -0.58 -7.94
CA ARG A 92 -11.24 -0.29 -7.92
C ARG A 92 -11.75 0.07 -6.51
N GLY A 93 -10.92 0.71 -5.67
CA GLY A 93 -11.27 1.05 -4.29
C GLY A 93 -11.13 -0.09 -3.27
N PHE A 94 -10.75 -1.29 -3.70
CA PHE A 94 -10.46 -2.39 -2.80
C PHE A 94 -9.00 -2.31 -2.35
N GLY A 95 -8.79 -1.97 -1.10
CA GLY A 95 -7.47 -1.83 -0.49
C GLY A 95 -7.55 -2.02 1.03
N ARG A 96 -6.41 -2.22 1.71
CA ARG A 96 -6.42 -2.28 3.17
C ARG A 96 -6.23 -0.88 3.78
N LEU A 97 -6.87 -0.63 4.93
CA LEU A 97 -6.80 0.66 5.62
C LEU A 97 -5.65 0.75 6.64
N THR A 98 -5.15 -0.37 7.11
CA THR A 98 -4.14 -0.43 8.17
C THR A 98 -3.17 -1.58 7.96
N ASN A 99 -1.93 -1.41 8.45
CA ASN A 99 -0.89 -2.45 8.50
C ASN A 99 -0.87 -3.19 9.84
N ALA A 100 -1.91 -3.09 10.64
CA ALA A 100 -1.94 -3.81 11.89
C ALA A 100 -1.82 -5.32 11.64
N ILE A 101 -1.08 -5.98 12.52
CA ILE A 101 -0.92 -7.42 12.50
C ILE A 101 -2.27 -8.12 12.51
N GLY A 102 -2.41 -9.16 11.70
CA GLY A 102 -3.67 -9.88 11.51
C GLY A 102 -4.56 -9.33 10.40
N THR A 103 -4.22 -8.19 9.80
CA THR A 103 -4.93 -7.65 8.64
C THR A 103 -4.23 -8.02 7.33
N ASP A 104 -4.92 -8.69 6.45
CA ASP A 104 -4.39 -9.06 5.13
C ASP A 104 -4.54 -7.94 4.09
N PRO A 105 -3.73 -7.90 3.01
CA PRO A 105 -3.98 -7.02 1.88
C PRO A 105 -5.28 -7.41 1.13
N SER A 106 -5.87 -6.45 0.41
CA SER A 106 -7.04 -6.71 -0.44
C SER A 106 -6.67 -6.86 -1.92
N VAL A 107 -5.43 -6.51 -2.27
CA VAL A 107 -4.81 -6.76 -3.58
C VAL A 107 -3.65 -7.71 -3.37
N ALA A 108 -3.69 -8.85 -4.04
CA ALA A 108 -2.64 -9.86 -3.92
C ALA A 108 -1.43 -9.49 -4.79
N LEU A 109 -0.22 -9.62 -4.23
CA LEU A 109 1.03 -9.45 -4.96
C LEU A 109 1.63 -10.83 -5.27
N TYR A 110 2.09 -11.00 -6.50
CA TYR A 110 2.77 -12.20 -6.97
C TYR A 110 4.10 -11.84 -7.63
N SER A 111 5.09 -12.71 -7.46
CA SER A 111 6.33 -12.70 -8.21
C SER A 111 6.49 -14.06 -8.88
N ASP A 112 6.51 -14.08 -10.22
CA ASP A 112 6.51 -15.33 -11.03
C ASP A 112 5.36 -16.31 -10.65
N GLY A 113 4.20 -15.77 -10.27
CA GLY A 113 3.06 -16.57 -9.82
C GLY A 113 3.13 -17.09 -8.39
N ILE A 114 4.18 -16.78 -7.64
CA ILE A 114 4.34 -17.10 -6.21
C ILE A 114 3.85 -15.92 -5.37
N PHE A 115 2.94 -16.19 -4.44
CA PHE A 115 2.36 -15.16 -3.56
C PHE A 115 3.40 -14.47 -2.69
N SER A 116 3.34 -13.16 -2.63
CA SER A 116 4.12 -12.33 -1.70
C SER A 116 3.20 -11.53 -0.77
N ASN A 117 3.54 -11.49 0.50
CA ASN A 117 2.86 -10.65 1.48
C ASN A 117 3.56 -9.29 1.68
N SER A 118 4.58 -8.99 0.89
CA SER A 118 5.37 -7.76 0.99
C SER A 118 5.27 -6.91 -0.28
N MET A 119 4.81 -5.68 -0.13
CA MET A 119 4.85 -4.69 -1.23
C MET A 119 6.28 -4.27 -1.61
N ALA A 120 7.30 -4.61 -0.82
CA ALA A 120 8.71 -4.38 -1.18
C ALA A 120 9.10 -5.08 -2.49
N ASP A 121 8.45 -6.19 -2.83
CA ASP A 121 8.67 -6.92 -4.07
C ASP A 121 8.31 -6.09 -5.32
N SER A 122 7.38 -5.15 -5.19
CA SER A 122 7.02 -4.23 -6.28
C SER A 122 8.12 -3.21 -6.59
N SER A 123 9.14 -3.10 -5.74
CA SER A 123 10.31 -2.22 -5.92
C SER A 123 11.45 -2.87 -6.71
N THR A 124 11.26 -4.06 -7.28
CA THR A 124 12.24 -4.72 -8.16
C THR A 124 12.60 -3.79 -9.33
N PRO A 125 13.90 -3.52 -9.59
CA PRO A 125 14.33 -2.66 -10.69
C PRO A 125 13.87 -3.17 -12.06
N SER A 126 13.55 -2.25 -12.97
CA SER A 126 12.97 -2.58 -14.30
C SER A 126 13.83 -3.53 -15.11
N LEU A 127 15.17 -3.49 -14.96
CA LEU A 127 16.10 -4.37 -15.67
C LEU A 127 15.82 -5.86 -15.41
N PHE A 128 15.32 -6.23 -14.22
CA PHE A 128 15.05 -7.61 -13.80
C PHE A 128 13.62 -8.08 -14.10
N ILE A 129 12.77 -7.18 -14.62
CA ILE A 129 11.36 -7.44 -14.90
C ILE A 129 11.17 -7.67 -16.38
N GLU A 130 10.53 -8.76 -16.75
CA GLU A 130 10.06 -9.01 -18.12
C GLU A 130 8.76 -8.24 -18.37
N ARG A 131 7.77 -8.41 -17.50
CA ARG A 131 6.50 -7.70 -17.55
C ARG A 131 5.83 -7.60 -16.19
N THR A 132 4.92 -6.65 -16.08
CA THR A 132 4.04 -6.49 -14.91
C THR A 132 2.60 -6.58 -15.36
N GLU A 133 1.81 -7.43 -14.73
CA GLU A 133 0.40 -7.68 -15.03
C GLU A 133 -0.46 -7.19 -13.88
N ILE A 134 -1.50 -6.40 -14.16
CA ILE A 134 -2.48 -5.90 -13.19
C ILE A 134 -3.84 -6.48 -13.56
N LEU A 135 -4.31 -7.43 -12.75
CA LEU A 135 -5.62 -8.03 -12.90
C LEU A 135 -6.60 -7.27 -12.02
N ARG A 136 -7.67 -6.76 -12.60
CA ARG A 136 -8.67 -5.95 -11.89
C ARG A 136 -9.92 -6.76 -11.60
N GLY A 137 -10.51 -6.51 -10.42
CA GLY A 137 -11.62 -7.28 -9.88
C GLY A 137 -11.20 -8.60 -9.24
N PRO A 138 -12.12 -9.28 -8.54
CA PRO A 138 -11.82 -10.46 -7.74
C PRO A 138 -11.19 -11.60 -8.52
N GLN A 139 -10.09 -12.15 -7.99
CA GLN A 139 -9.34 -13.27 -8.57
C GLN A 139 -9.34 -14.48 -7.62
N GLY A 140 -10.44 -14.71 -6.90
CA GLY A 140 -10.52 -15.69 -5.82
C GLY A 140 -10.29 -17.13 -6.25
N THR A 141 -10.56 -17.52 -7.49
CA THR A 141 -10.43 -18.91 -7.99
C THR A 141 -8.97 -19.30 -8.15
N LEU A 142 -8.23 -18.63 -9.02
CA LEU A 142 -6.87 -19.02 -9.42
C LEU A 142 -5.77 -18.39 -8.55
N TYR A 143 -5.99 -17.17 -8.06
CA TYR A 143 -5.06 -16.46 -7.20
C TYR A 143 -5.40 -16.63 -5.71
N GLY A 144 -6.64 -16.88 -5.37
CA GLY A 144 -7.07 -17.28 -4.03
C GLY A 144 -7.27 -16.13 -3.06
N ARG A 145 -6.84 -16.33 -1.80
CA ARG A 145 -7.05 -15.36 -0.72
C ARG A 145 -6.42 -13.99 -1.04
N ASN A 146 -6.94 -12.94 -0.42
CA ASN A 146 -6.39 -11.58 -0.47
C ASN A 146 -6.44 -10.93 -1.87
N SER A 147 -7.21 -11.47 -2.81
CA SER A 147 -7.38 -10.97 -4.17
C SER A 147 -8.78 -10.42 -4.45
N VAL A 148 -9.42 -9.81 -3.43
CA VAL A 148 -10.77 -9.24 -3.56
C VAL A 148 -10.82 -8.04 -4.51
N GLY A 149 -9.76 -7.22 -4.54
CA GLY A 149 -9.63 -6.09 -5.47
C GLY A 149 -8.97 -6.47 -6.78
N GLY A 150 -8.16 -7.53 -6.77
CA GLY A 150 -7.37 -7.96 -7.91
C GLY A 150 -6.01 -8.51 -7.53
N ALA A 151 -5.13 -8.59 -8.53
CA ALA A 151 -3.76 -9.05 -8.33
C ALA A 151 -2.76 -8.21 -9.13
N LEU A 152 -1.58 -8.00 -8.55
CA LEU A 152 -0.39 -7.49 -9.21
C LEU A 152 0.60 -8.64 -9.36
N ASN A 153 0.92 -9.04 -10.59
CA ASN A 153 1.86 -10.12 -10.88
C ASN A 153 3.09 -9.56 -11.59
N ILE A 154 4.26 -9.71 -10.98
CA ILE A 154 5.55 -9.27 -11.51
C ILE A 154 6.28 -10.48 -12.05
N ILE A 155 6.45 -10.53 -13.36
CA ILE A 155 7.17 -11.61 -14.05
C ILE A 155 8.61 -11.16 -14.23
N GLY A 156 9.54 -11.91 -13.67
CA GLY A 156 10.97 -11.67 -13.78
C GLY A 156 11.55 -12.20 -15.10
N LYS A 157 12.65 -11.60 -15.57
CA LYS A 157 13.43 -12.13 -16.69
C LYS A 157 13.94 -13.53 -16.33
N ARG A 158 14.00 -14.40 -17.34
CA ARG A 158 14.51 -15.78 -17.21
C ARG A 158 15.93 -15.87 -17.79
N PRO A 159 16.71 -16.89 -17.37
CA PRO A 159 18.00 -17.17 -17.97
C PRO A 159 17.94 -17.38 -19.48
N ALA A 160 18.78 -16.67 -20.23
CA ALA A 160 18.81 -16.66 -21.68
C ALA A 160 19.50 -17.89 -22.28
N TYR A 161 19.11 -18.27 -23.50
CA TYR A 161 19.75 -19.35 -24.25
C TYR A 161 21.07 -18.92 -24.90
N GLU A 162 21.23 -17.63 -25.16
CA GLU A 162 22.47 -17.02 -25.68
C GLU A 162 23.08 -16.13 -24.62
N PHE A 163 24.39 -15.88 -24.73
CA PHE A 163 25.07 -14.99 -23.79
C PHE A 163 24.68 -13.56 -24.09
N GLU A 164 24.10 -12.92 -23.10
CA GLU A 164 23.67 -11.52 -23.16
C GLU A 164 23.95 -10.79 -21.85
N GLY A 165 24.03 -9.49 -21.92
CA GLY A 165 24.12 -8.65 -20.74
C GLY A 165 23.61 -7.25 -20.99
N GLU A 166 23.21 -6.59 -19.92
CA GLU A 166 22.77 -5.20 -19.94
C GLU A 166 23.31 -4.46 -18.75
N VAL A 167 23.87 -3.27 -19.01
CA VAL A 167 24.30 -2.30 -17.98
C VAL A 167 23.43 -1.07 -18.13
N ARG A 168 22.90 -0.57 -17.02
CA ARG A 168 22.19 0.73 -16.96
C ARG A 168 22.90 1.65 -15.97
N ALA A 169 22.96 2.93 -16.31
CA ALA A 169 23.46 3.98 -15.43
C ALA A 169 22.56 5.22 -15.53
N THR A 170 21.99 5.63 -14.41
CA THR A 170 21.09 6.79 -14.32
C THR A 170 21.70 7.85 -13.44
N VAL A 171 21.63 9.11 -13.87
CA VAL A 171 21.96 10.28 -13.05
C VAL A 171 20.82 11.30 -13.13
N GLY A 172 20.55 11.98 -12.01
CA GLY A 172 19.46 12.95 -11.95
C GLY A 172 19.68 14.02 -10.89
N ASN A 173 18.74 14.95 -10.80
CA ASN A 173 18.73 15.94 -9.72
C ASN A 173 18.56 15.28 -8.34
N TYR A 174 18.68 16.05 -7.27
CA TYR A 174 18.71 15.60 -5.88
C TYR A 174 19.84 14.60 -5.58
N GLY A 175 20.97 14.70 -6.27
CA GLY A 175 22.07 13.75 -6.11
C GLY A 175 21.70 12.31 -6.45
N THR A 176 20.73 12.11 -7.35
CA THR A 176 20.25 10.77 -7.75
C THR A 176 21.26 10.11 -8.68
N TRP A 177 21.63 8.86 -8.35
CA TRP A 177 22.30 7.96 -9.26
C TRP A 177 21.85 6.51 -9.04
N GLN A 178 21.85 5.75 -10.12
CA GLN A 178 21.54 4.31 -10.10
C GLN A 178 22.44 3.59 -11.08
N SER A 179 22.84 2.37 -10.73
CA SER A 179 23.58 1.48 -11.62
C SER A 179 23.01 0.08 -11.49
N ASP A 180 22.67 -0.49 -12.64
CA ASP A 180 22.13 -1.85 -12.74
C ASP A 180 23.00 -2.65 -13.70
N LEU A 181 23.18 -3.94 -13.38
CA LEU A 181 23.90 -4.91 -14.22
C LEU A 181 23.11 -6.21 -14.22
N LEU A 182 22.96 -6.79 -15.40
CA LEU A 182 22.42 -8.14 -15.58
C LEU A 182 23.26 -8.85 -16.64
N VAL A 183 23.63 -10.11 -16.35
CA VAL A 183 24.32 -11.00 -17.28
C VAL A 183 23.62 -12.34 -17.26
N SER A 184 23.37 -12.90 -18.43
CA SER A 184 22.67 -14.17 -18.59
C SER A 184 23.25 -14.98 -19.73
N GLY A 185 23.06 -16.30 -19.71
CA GLY A 185 23.50 -17.15 -20.79
C GLY A 185 23.64 -18.63 -20.40
N PRO A 186 24.08 -19.47 -21.36
CA PRO A 186 24.30 -20.89 -21.13
C PRO A 186 25.58 -21.15 -20.34
N ILE A 187 25.53 -22.08 -19.37
CA ILE A 187 26.69 -22.69 -18.71
C ILE A 187 27.11 -23.91 -19.50
N THR A 188 26.14 -24.73 -19.89
CA THR A 188 26.26 -25.90 -20.78
C THR A 188 24.97 -26.04 -21.55
N GLU A 189 24.92 -26.99 -22.52
CA GLU A 189 23.68 -27.38 -23.16
C GLU A 189 22.64 -27.79 -22.11
N GLY A 190 21.47 -27.12 -22.07
CA GLY A 190 20.40 -27.37 -21.13
C GLY A 190 20.61 -26.79 -19.74
N LEU A 191 21.68 -26.03 -19.45
CA LEU A 191 21.87 -25.35 -18.18
C LEU A 191 22.23 -23.88 -18.41
N ARG A 192 21.41 -22.96 -17.86
CA ARG A 192 21.52 -21.52 -18.05
C ARG A 192 21.57 -20.78 -16.72
N PHE A 193 22.15 -19.60 -16.72
CA PHE A 193 22.21 -18.72 -15.57
C PHE A 193 21.75 -17.31 -15.88
N LEU A 194 21.34 -16.60 -14.85
CA LEU A 194 21.18 -15.16 -14.82
C LEU A 194 21.74 -14.65 -13.49
N VAL A 195 22.57 -13.62 -13.56
CA VAL A 195 23.09 -12.96 -12.35
C VAL A 195 23.08 -11.45 -12.56
N GLY A 196 22.72 -10.72 -11.54
CA GLY A 196 22.73 -9.27 -11.62
C GLY A 196 22.58 -8.56 -10.29
N GLY A 197 22.63 -7.26 -10.34
CA GLY A 197 22.46 -6.41 -9.16
C GLY A 197 22.11 -4.97 -9.52
N SER A 198 21.60 -4.26 -8.54
CA SER A 198 21.23 -2.85 -8.63
C SER A 198 21.69 -2.12 -7.39
N VAL A 199 22.18 -0.91 -7.60
CA VAL A 199 22.46 0.06 -6.53
C VAL A 199 21.79 1.37 -6.90
N GLN A 200 20.95 1.89 -6.01
CA GLN A 200 20.29 3.18 -6.18
C GLN A 200 20.59 4.08 -5.00
N ARG A 201 20.91 5.34 -5.27
CA ARG A 201 21.07 6.38 -4.26
C ARG A 201 20.43 7.69 -4.72
N ARG A 202 19.93 8.42 -3.75
CA ARG A 202 19.54 9.81 -3.83
C ARG A 202 19.96 10.46 -2.52
N ASP A 203 21.07 11.16 -2.54
CA ASP A 203 21.73 11.67 -1.34
C ASP A 203 21.04 12.94 -0.82
N GLU A 204 20.42 13.74 -1.68
CA GLU A 204 19.62 14.91 -1.31
C GLU A 204 18.14 14.51 -1.22
N GLY A 205 17.48 14.79 -0.09
CA GLY A 205 16.07 14.56 0.08
C GLY A 205 15.20 15.55 -0.70
N PHE A 206 13.96 15.20 -0.97
CA PHE A 206 12.98 16.14 -1.54
C PHE A 206 12.45 17.15 -0.52
N ILE A 207 12.51 16.82 0.75
CA ILE A 207 11.97 17.61 1.85
C ILE A 207 13.14 18.18 2.62
N ASP A 208 13.28 19.50 2.53
CA ASP A 208 14.30 20.29 3.18
C ASP A 208 13.94 20.44 4.67
N ASN A 209 14.80 19.99 5.54
CA ASN A 209 14.62 20.16 6.97
C ASN A 209 15.39 21.41 7.44
N ILE A 210 14.67 22.50 7.64
CA ILE A 210 15.26 23.75 8.17
C ILE A 210 15.63 23.67 9.66
N GLY A 211 15.32 22.55 10.33
CA GLY A 211 15.73 22.23 11.69
C GLY A 211 17.13 21.58 11.76
N PRO A 212 17.52 21.11 12.95
CA PRO A 212 18.86 20.53 13.15
C PRO A 212 19.04 19.11 12.60
N ALA A 213 17.98 18.39 12.23
CA ALA A 213 18.07 17.10 11.58
C ALA A 213 18.39 17.26 10.09
N GLY A 214 18.85 16.19 9.45
CA GLY A 214 19.10 16.17 8.00
C GLY A 214 17.81 16.13 7.18
N ASP A 215 17.93 16.39 5.87
CA ASP A 215 16.84 16.32 4.91
C ASP A 215 16.21 14.93 4.87
N THR A 216 14.94 14.87 4.48
CA THR A 216 14.19 13.61 4.41
C THR A 216 13.88 13.23 2.97
N SER A 217 13.55 11.95 2.76
CA SER A 217 13.36 11.32 1.46
C SER A 217 14.65 11.00 0.68
N ALA A 218 15.79 10.88 1.36
CA ALA A 218 16.98 10.26 0.77
C ALA A 218 16.75 8.75 0.56
N VAL A 219 17.45 8.17 -0.42
CA VAL A 219 17.27 6.77 -0.84
C VAL A 219 18.59 6.04 -0.89
N LYS A 220 18.66 4.83 -0.33
CA LYS A 220 19.80 3.90 -0.45
C LYS A 220 19.25 2.49 -0.60
N ARG A 221 19.34 1.94 -1.80
CA ARG A 221 18.79 0.61 -2.11
C ARG A 221 19.82 -0.26 -2.80
N TYR A 222 19.79 -1.54 -2.48
CA TYR A 222 20.69 -2.55 -3.02
C TYR A 222 19.89 -3.80 -3.36
N MET A 223 20.13 -4.35 -4.54
CA MET A 223 19.55 -5.62 -4.96
C MET A 223 20.62 -6.53 -5.54
N PHE A 224 20.51 -7.81 -5.26
CA PHE A 224 21.25 -8.88 -5.90
C PHE A 224 20.27 -9.97 -6.32
N GLU A 225 20.48 -10.53 -7.51
CA GLU A 225 19.69 -11.65 -8.02
C GLU A 225 20.60 -12.67 -8.69
N ALA A 226 20.31 -13.96 -8.47
CA ALA A 226 20.94 -15.08 -9.15
C ALA A 226 19.88 -16.14 -9.49
N GLN A 227 19.94 -16.66 -10.70
CA GLN A 227 19.07 -17.72 -11.18
C GLN A 227 19.89 -18.82 -11.86
N ILE A 228 19.41 -20.06 -11.73
CA ILE A 228 19.84 -21.21 -12.52
C ILE A 228 18.58 -21.87 -13.06
N GLU A 229 18.61 -22.17 -14.35
CA GLU A 229 17.54 -22.89 -15.03
C GLU A 229 18.13 -24.09 -15.78
N ALA A 230 17.49 -25.25 -15.63
CA ALA A 230 17.96 -26.52 -16.18
C ALA A 230 16.85 -27.20 -16.97
N ASP A 231 17.16 -27.63 -18.17
CA ASP A 231 16.35 -28.56 -18.98
C ASP A 231 16.75 -29.98 -18.56
N LEU A 232 15.84 -30.67 -17.88
CA LEU A 232 16.04 -32.04 -17.40
C LEU A 232 15.42 -33.05 -18.38
N GLY A 233 16.09 -33.25 -19.52
CA GLY A 233 15.55 -33.96 -20.69
C GLY A 233 14.70 -33.04 -21.57
N GLU A 234 13.76 -33.61 -22.33
CA GLU A 234 12.97 -32.88 -23.34
C GLU A 234 11.71 -32.24 -22.74
N ASN A 235 11.26 -32.67 -21.55
CA ASN A 235 9.93 -32.37 -21.01
C ASN A 235 9.93 -31.66 -19.67
N ILE A 236 11.08 -31.51 -19.02
CA ILE A 236 11.14 -30.93 -17.67
C ILE A 236 12.07 -29.71 -17.68
N VAL A 237 11.56 -28.58 -17.20
CA VAL A 237 12.35 -27.40 -16.94
C VAL A 237 12.26 -27.08 -15.44
N ALA A 238 13.40 -26.89 -14.79
CA ALA A 238 13.49 -26.52 -13.39
C ALA A 238 14.31 -25.25 -13.23
N ARG A 239 13.79 -24.30 -12.45
CA ARG A 239 14.45 -23.03 -12.17
C ARG A 239 14.54 -22.78 -10.67
N LEU A 240 15.69 -22.29 -10.24
CA LEU A 240 15.95 -21.78 -8.90
C LEU A 240 16.36 -20.31 -9.01
N ARG A 241 15.65 -19.43 -8.29
CA ARG A 241 15.93 -18.00 -8.23
C ARG A 241 16.15 -17.57 -6.78
N TYR A 242 17.22 -16.85 -6.52
CA TYR A 242 17.50 -16.18 -5.24
C TYR A 242 17.58 -14.68 -5.48
N THR A 243 16.88 -13.91 -4.63
CA THR A 243 16.93 -12.44 -4.66
C THR A 243 17.19 -11.94 -3.24
N LYS A 244 18.09 -10.98 -3.11
CA LYS A 244 18.29 -10.19 -1.90
C LYS A 244 18.06 -8.72 -2.22
N PHE A 245 17.26 -8.04 -1.39
CA PHE A 245 16.92 -6.64 -1.56
C PHE A 245 16.89 -5.94 -0.20
N ASP A 246 17.76 -4.97 -0.01
CA ASP A 246 17.82 -4.18 1.22
C ASP A 246 17.71 -2.68 0.87
N TRP A 247 17.09 -1.90 1.74
CA TRP A 247 17.09 -0.46 1.61
C TRP A 247 17.14 0.24 2.99
N ASP A 248 17.69 1.46 2.97
CA ASP A 248 17.83 2.34 4.11
C ASP A 248 17.45 3.76 3.60
N ASP A 249 16.17 4.06 3.70
CA ASP A 249 15.60 5.31 3.19
C ASP A 249 15.27 6.24 4.36
N SER A 250 15.65 7.51 4.27
CA SER A 250 15.00 8.51 5.09
C SER A 250 13.67 8.83 4.45
N TYR A 251 12.55 8.44 5.07
CA TYR A 251 11.27 8.79 4.51
C TYR A 251 10.75 10.10 5.08
N GLY A 252 10.28 10.96 4.19
CA GLY A 252 9.51 12.12 4.59
C GLY A 252 8.16 11.67 5.11
N VAL A 253 8.03 11.48 6.42
CA VAL A 253 6.70 11.57 7.01
C VAL A 253 6.22 12.98 6.71
N GLY A 254 5.16 13.02 5.95
CA GLY A 254 4.65 14.19 5.30
C GLY A 254 4.69 15.46 6.11
N ASN A 255 4.86 16.53 5.41
CA ASN A 255 4.84 17.86 5.97
C ASN A 255 3.64 18.03 6.88
N VAL A 256 3.93 18.42 8.09
CA VAL A 256 2.91 18.86 8.99
C VAL A 256 2.47 20.25 8.54
N HIS A 257 1.46 20.31 7.70
CA HIS A 257 0.70 21.55 7.59
C HIS A 257 -0.09 21.72 8.88
N GLU A 258 0.39 22.55 9.77
CA GLU A 258 -0.48 23.19 10.73
C GLU A 258 -1.41 24.16 9.98
N ALA A 259 -2.45 23.62 9.41
CA ALA A 259 -3.60 24.45 9.14
C ALA A 259 -4.13 24.84 10.52
N VAL A 260 -3.92 26.08 10.93
CA VAL A 260 -4.65 26.70 12.03
C VAL A 260 -6.12 26.67 11.62
N ILE A 261 -6.78 25.58 11.97
CA ILE A 261 -8.20 25.43 11.73
C ILE A 261 -8.87 25.82 13.02
N THR A 262 -9.74 26.83 12.95
CA THR A 262 -10.61 27.37 13.97
C THR A 262 -10.51 26.72 15.35
N PRO A 263 -10.29 27.49 16.42
CA PRO A 263 -10.07 26.96 17.77
C PRO A 263 -11.19 25.97 18.12
N TYR A 264 -10.77 24.76 18.39
CA TYR A 264 -11.64 23.74 18.98
C TYR A 264 -11.89 24.18 20.43
N ASP A 265 -13.12 24.10 20.89
CA ASP A 265 -13.42 24.38 22.30
C ASP A 265 -12.68 23.35 23.18
N THR A 266 -11.66 23.83 23.86
CA THR A 266 -10.72 23.05 24.68
C THR A 266 -11.33 22.54 25.99
N THR A 267 -12.59 22.84 26.30
CA THR A 267 -13.15 22.61 27.63
C THR A 267 -13.62 21.21 27.92
N SER A 268 -13.58 20.28 26.94
CA SER A 268 -14.19 18.97 27.15
C SER A 268 -13.58 17.79 26.36
N ILE A 269 -12.29 17.83 26.03
CA ILE A 269 -11.64 16.62 25.46
C ILE A 269 -11.14 15.75 26.61
N THR A 270 -11.93 14.76 26.96
CA THR A 270 -11.62 13.76 28.00
C THR A 270 -11.10 12.46 27.40
N GLY A 271 -10.39 12.53 26.28
CA GLY A 271 -9.68 11.39 25.75
C GLY A 271 -8.30 11.27 26.38
N LEU A 272 -8.01 10.17 27.05
CA LEU A 272 -6.66 9.76 27.43
C LEU A 272 -5.87 9.31 26.18
N GLY A 273 -5.76 10.17 25.17
CA GLY A 273 -4.76 9.99 24.13
C GLY A 273 -3.39 10.24 24.73
N ASN A 274 -2.45 9.33 24.59
CA ASN A 274 -1.09 9.44 25.14
C ASN A 274 -0.38 10.73 24.72
N SER A 275 -0.75 11.32 23.59
CA SER A 275 -0.28 12.62 23.13
C SER A 275 -0.65 13.79 24.06
N ALA A 276 -1.79 13.75 24.77
CA ALA A 276 -2.17 14.81 25.71
C ALA A 276 -1.22 14.95 26.92
N LEU A 277 -0.49 13.90 27.24
CA LEU A 277 0.47 13.87 28.35
C LEU A 277 1.78 14.56 27.99
N TYR A 278 2.08 14.77 26.73
CA TYR A 278 3.37 15.26 26.27
C TYR A 278 3.30 16.58 25.49
N TYR A 279 2.13 17.04 25.11
CA TYR A 279 1.94 18.29 24.36
C TYR A 279 1.38 19.41 25.24
N ASN A 280 2.16 20.45 25.47
CA ASN A 280 1.67 21.67 26.11
C ASN A 280 1.53 22.81 25.10
N PRO A 281 0.30 23.26 24.86
CA PRO A 281 0.00 24.37 23.97
C PRO A 281 0.55 25.72 24.37
N THR A 282 0.61 25.96 25.68
CA THR A 282 0.90 27.30 26.18
C THR A 282 2.38 27.59 26.39
N SER A 283 3.24 26.57 26.37
CA SER A 283 4.65 26.74 26.74
C SER A 283 5.67 26.49 25.66
N GLY A 284 5.28 26.20 24.40
CA GLY A 284 6.33 25.95 23.47
C GLY A 284 6.01 25.64 22.01
N PHE A 285 4.76 25.40 21.65
CA PHE A 285 4.42 25.20 20.22
C PHE A 285 4.14 26.51 19.48
N ALA A 286 3.64 27.53 20.14
CA ALA A 286 3.50 28.86 19.57
C ALA A 286 4.91 29.41 19.25
N GLY A 287 5.32 29.32 18.02
CA GLY A 287 6.60 29.83 17.53
C GLY A 287 7.68 28.78 17.25
N VAL A 288 7.49 27.51 17.61
CA VAL A 288 8.46 26.45 17.32
C VAL A 288 8.22 25.78 15.97
N ASN A 289 6.99 25.80 15.47
CA ASN A 289 6.66 25.45 14.09
C ASN A 289 5.88 26.61 13.46
N PRO A 290 6.54 27.62 12.90
CA PRO A 290 5.84 28.57 12.05
C PRO A 290 5.15 27.79 10.92
N SER A 291 3.95 28.22 10.54
CA SER A 291 3.30 27.66 9.35
C SER A 291 4.25 27.80 8.18
N ILE A 292 4.86 26.70 7.76
CA ILE A 292 5.78 26.68 6.65
C ILE A 292 4.91 26.66 5.41
N ALA A 293 4.93 27.77 4.65
CA ALA A 293 4.11 27.90 3.44
C ALA A 293 4.58 26.95 2.31
N ASP A 294 5.84 26.53 2.37
CA ASP A 294 6.43 25.60 1.40
C ASP A 294 6.19 24.16 1.85
N PRO A 295 5.41 23.36 1.10
CA PRO A 295 5.09 21.98 1.48
C PRO A 295 6.30 21.04 1.50
N PHE A 296 7.40 21.41 0.82
CA PHE A 296 8.64 20.64 0.82
C PHE A 296 9.63 21.06 1.93
N LYS A 297 9.16 21.79 2.93
CA LYS A 297 9.96 22.15 4.11
C LYS A 297 9.36 21.63 5.40
N ILE A 298 10.22 21.11 6.26
CA ILE A 298 9.87 20.71 7.62
C ILE A 298 10.85 21.35 8.62
N ASN A 299 10.48 21.31 9.90
CA ASN A 299 11.32 21.82 10.97
C ASN A 299 11.30 20.83 12.14
N THR A 300 12.25 19.90 12.15
CA THR A 300 12.35 18.84 13.17
C THR A 300 13.77 18.67 13.67
N ASN A 301 13.92 18.13 14.89
CA ASN A 301 15.23 17.85 15.49
C ASN A 301 15.69 16.41 15.26
N GLN A 302 14.89 15.57 14.64
CA GLN A 302 15.18 14.15 14.37
C GLN A 302 14.75 13.79 12.96
N THR A 303 15.55 12.93 12.30
CA THR A 303 15.17 12.33 11.01
C THR A 303 14.20 11.17 11.21
N ASN A 304 13.33 11.00 10.23
CA ASN A 304 12.53 9.78 10.10
C ASN A 304 13.30 8.78 9.22
N GLU A 305 13.48 7.59 9.72
CA GLU A 305 14.24 6.53 9.07
C GLU A 305 13.35 5.31 8.84
N GLY A 306 13.46 4.70 7.68
CA GLY A 306 12.86 3.42 7.34
C GLY A 306 13.91 2.50 6.75
N LYS A 307 14.02 1.30 7.27
CA LYS A 307 15.01 0.32 6.84
C LYS A 307 14.34 -1.02 6.58
N LEU A 308 14.57 -1.56 5.39
CA LEU A 308 14.30 -2.96 5.08
C LEU A 308 15.63 -3.70 5.05
N SER A 309 15.74 -4.74 5.83
CA SER A 309 16.94 -5.58 5.90
C SER A 309 16.56 -7.06 5.87
N ASP A 310 17.53 -7.89 5.51
CA ASP A 310 17.36 -9.33 5.40
C ASP A 310 16.19 -9.75 4.50
N HIS A 311 15.82 -8.90 3.55
CA HIS A 311 14.80 -9.23 2.57
C HIS A 311 15.39 -10.21 1.56
N GLN A 312 15.03 -11.47 1.71
CA GLN A 312 15.52 -12.59 0.92
C GLN A 312 14.34 -13.37 0.35
N ARG A 313 14.42 -13.71 -0.92
CA ARG A 313 13.48 -14.57 -1.61
C ARG A 313 14.19 -15.76 -2.22
N LEU A 314 13.65 -16.94 -2.01
CA LEU A 314 14.05 -18.15 -2.69
C LEU A 314 12.83 -18.72 -3.41
N HIS A 315 12.86 -18.75 -4.72
CA HIS A 315 11.82 -19.30 -5.56
C HIS A 315 12.36 -20.52 -6.30
N PHE A 316 11.57 -21.58 -6.34
CA PHE A 316 11.81 -22.75 -7.17
C PHE A 316 10.55 -23.04 -7.98
N ASP A 317 10.69 -23.18 -9.27
CA ASP A 317 9.64 -23.64 -10.15
C ASP A 317 10.12 -24.83 -11.00
N LEU A 318 9.21 -25.78 -11.17
CA LEU A 318 9.39 -26.94 -12.02
C LEU A 318 8.17 -27.06 -12.92
N THR A 319 8.40 -27.15 -14.23
CA THR A 319 7.40 -27.41 -15.24
C THR A 319 7.69 -28.74 -15.92
N TRP A 320 6.71 -29.63 -15.91
CA TRP A 320 6.82 -30.96 -16.53
C TRP A 320 5.70 -31.16 -17.51
N ASP A 321 6.07 -31.26 -18.79
CA ASP A 321 5.17 -31.65 -19.87
C ASP A 321 4.95 -33.16 -19.84
N LEU A 322 3.70 -33.58 -19.62
CA LEU A 322 3.25 -34.97 -19.56
C LEU A 322 2.66 -35.45 -20.89
N GLY A 323 2.75 -34.64 -21.96
CA GLY A 323 2.22 -34.92 -23.30
C GLY A 323 0.77 -34.49 -23.53
N GLY A 324 -0.12 -34.63 -22.55
CA GLY A 324 -1.54 -34.18 -22.64
C GLY A 324 -1.94 -33.25 -21.52
N ALA A 325 -1.01 -33.01 -20.59
CA ALA A 325 -1.16 -32.09 -19.49
C ALA A 325 0.22 -31.57 -19.07
N THR A 326 0.23 -30.40 -18.42
CA THR A 326 1.43 -29.83 -17.84
C THR A 326 1.29 -29.81 -16.33
N LEU A 327 2.26 -30.40 -15.63
CA LEU A 327 2.39 -30.26 -14.17
C LEU A 327 3.36 -29.14 -13.87
N LYS A 328 2.92 -28.20 -12.98
CA LYS A 328 3.77 -27.11 -12.50
C LYS A 328 3.82 -27.15 -10.98
N TYR A 329 5.04 -27.18 -10.42
CA TYR A 329 5.27 -27.01 -9.00
C TYR A 329 5.94 -25.68 -8.73
N LEU A 330 5.40 -24.91 -7.78
CA LEU A 330 5.91 -23.62 -7.35
C LEU A 330 6.21 -23.69 -5.86
N PHE A 331 7.42 -23.33 -5.49
CA PHE A 331 7.84 -23.13 -4.10
C PHE A 331 8.41 -21.74 -3.94
N GLY A 332 7.96 -21.03 -2.89
CA GLY A 332 8.49 -19.75 -2.49
C GLY A 332 8.79 -19.71 -0.99
N ARG A 333 9.95 -19.17 -0.62
CA ARG A 333 10.25 -18.77 0.76
C ARG A 333 10.72 -17.33 0.76
N GLN A 334 10.18 -16.55 1.67
CA GLN A 334 10.54 -15.15 1.85
C GLN A 334 10.71 -14.81 3.31
N GLN A 335 11.62 -13.86 3.61
CA GLN A 335 11.79 -13.25 4.92
C GLN A 335 12.22 -11.81 4.77
N TYR A 336 11.88 -10.97 5.75
CA TYR A 336 12.43 -9.62 5.89
C TYR A 336 12.26 -9.08 7.31
N VAL A 337 13.08 -8.08 7.63
CA VAL A 337 12.90 -7.21 8.79
C VAL A 337 12.75 -5.77 8.29
N TYR A 338 11.64 -5.14 8.63
CA TYR A 338 11.37 -3.73 8.37
C TYR A 338 11.33 -2.94 9.66
N ASN A 339 12.13 -1.89 9.74
CA ASN A 339 12.18 -1.00 10.89
C ASN A 339 11.90 0.44 10.47
N THR A 340 11.09 1.14 11.25
CA THR A 340 10.96 2.59 11.13
C THR A 340 11.06 3.27 12.48
N ASN A 341 11.77 4.38 12.49
CA ASN A 341 11.89 5.26 13.63
C ASN A 341 11.57 6.69 13.18
N GLY A 342 10.81 7.40 13.97
CA GLY A 342 10.42 8.76 13.63
C GLY A 342 10.35 9.68 14.84
N ASP A 343 10.44 10.97 14.56
CA ASP A 343 10.18 12.03 15.52
C ASP A 343 8.68 12.07 15.85
N GLU A 344 8.32 11.74 17.09
CA GLU A 344 6.93 11.71 17.53
C GLU A 344 6.36 13.11 17.77
N ASP A 345 7.16 14.01 18.36
CA ASP A 345 6.68 15.36 18.63
C ASP A 345 6.80 16.30 17.43
N ARG A 346 7.59 15.90 16.44
CA ARG A 346 7.82 16.63 15.17
C ARG A 346 8.18 18.09 15.41
N SER A 347 9.07 18.36 16.37
CA SER A 347 9.48 19.69 16.75
C SER A 347 10.99 19.84 16.77
N VAL A 348 11.47 21.10 16.85
CA VAL A 348 12.91 21.43 17.03
C VAL A 348 13.31 21.56 18.50
N ARG A 349 12.50 21.13 19.39
CA ARG A 349 12.74 21.27 20.82
C ARG A 349 13.93 20.42 21.27
N THR A 350 14.89 21.02 21.93
CA THR A 350 16.08 20.35 22.45
C THR A 350 16.16 20.36 23.97
N GLY A 351 15.43 21.25 24.62
CA GLY A 351 15.41 21.39 26.07
C GLY A 351 14.23 20.68 26.73
N ASN A 352 14.45 20.09 27.91
CA ASN A 352 13.36 19.51 28.70
C ASN A 352 12.27 20.54 29.01
N PHE A 353 11.04 20.08 29.10
CA PHE A 353 9.86 20.93 29.28
C PHE A 353 8.92 20.40 30.35
N ASN A 354 7.96 21.26 30.75
CA ASN A 354 6.93 20.92 31.73
C ASN A 354 5.57 20.96 31.04
N ILE A 355 4.69 20.04 31.43
CA ILE A 355 3.29 20.04 31.01
C ILE A 355 2.40 20.33 32.21
N ALA A 356 1.44 21.22 32.04
CA ALA A 356 0.32 21.39 32.95
C ALA A 356 -0.97 21.25 32.13
N ALA A 357 -1.81 20.30 32.47
CA ALA A 357 -3.07 20.06 31.78
C ALA A 357 -4.19 19.83 32.77
N ALA A 358 -5.39 20.34 32.49
CA ALA A 358 -6.59 19.95 33.19
C ALA A 358 -7.14 18.68 32.60
N THR A 359 -7.35 17.65 33.39
CA THR A 359 -8.00 16.40 32.96
C THR A 359 -9.34 16.24 33.70
N PRO A 360 -10.23 15.35 33.26
CA PRO A 360 -11.46 15.05 34.01
C PRO A 360 -11.21 14.53 35.42
N PHE A 361 -9.99 14.08 35.69
CA PHE A 361 -9.55 13.52 36.96
C PHE A 361 -8.78 14.54 37.80
N GLY A 362 -8.63 15.80 37.35
CA GLY A 362 -7.94 16.87 38.02
C GLY A 362 -6.82 17.53 37.23
N ALA A 363 -6.15 18.52 37.85
CA ALA A 363 -5.01 19.17 37.23
C ALA A 363 -3.79 18.23 37.22
N TYR A 364 -3.16 18.10 36.05
CA TYR A 364 -1.97 17.31 35.83
C TYR A 364 -0.79 18.22 35.55
N THR A 365 0.36 17.97 36.18
CA THR A 365 1.61 18.66 35.88
C THR A 365 2.73 17.64 35.78
N ALA A 366 3.38 17.52 34.65
CA ALA A 366 4.63 16.77 34.48
C ALA A 366 5.78 17.73 34.26
N THR A 367 6.90 17.49 34.93
CA THR A 367 8.08 18.38 34.91
C THR A 367 9.29 17.63 34.31
N ASN A 368 10.18 18.40 33.69
CA ASN A 368 11.45 17.87 33.18
C ASN A 368 11.29 16.74 32.18
N ILE A 369 10.31 16.86 31.26
CA ILE A 369 10.06 15.87 30.20
C ILE A 369 11.13 16.04 29.13
N SER A 370 11.75 14.96 28.73
CA SER A 370 12.67 14.96 27.59
C SER A 370 11.92 15.22 26.29
N PRO A 371 12.42 16.11 25.41
CA PRO A 371 11.83 16.32 24.10
C PRO A 371 12.17 15.19 23.10
N ASN A 372 13.01 14.24 23.49
CA ASN A 372 13.49 13.18 22.63
C ASN A 372 12.46 12.03 22.59
N GLN A 373 11.30 12.33 22.01
CA GLN A 373 10.21 11.37 21.87
C GLN A 373 10.27 10.75 20.49
N ARG A 374 10.24 9.42 20.43
CA ARG A 374 10.31 8.65 19.19
C ARG A 374 9.16 7.68 19.08
N PHE A 375 8.60 7.63 17.89
CA PHE A 375 7.85 6.50 17.39
C PHE A 375 8.83 5.43 16.86
N PHE A 376 8.53 4.18 17.09
CA PHE A 376 9.18 3.05 16.43
C PHE A 376 8.15 2.01 16.01
N TYR A 377 8.46 1.33 14.94
CA TYR A 377 7.65 0.27 14.37
C TYR A 377 8.57 -0.73 13.70
N GLU A 378 8.38 -2.00 13.96
CA GLU A 378 9.14 -3.08 13.37
C GLU A 378 8.20 -4.15 12.82
N GLU A 379 8.58 -4.77 11.73
CA GLU A 379 7.99 -5.99 11.19
C GLU A 379 9.10 -7.01 11.02
N ASP A 380 8.93 -8.21 11.59
CA ASP A 380 9.74 -9.37 11.28
C ASP A 380 8.81 -10.44 10.70
N GLN A 381 9.01 -10.77 9.45
CA GLN A 381 8.17 -11.71 8.73
C GLN A 381 8.98 -12.79 8.03
N THR A 382 8.46 -14.01 8.13
CA THR A 382 8.92 -15.15 7.33
C THR A 382 7.70 -15.90 6.83
N TRP A 383 7.71 -16.29 5.56
CA TRP A 383 6.65 -17.15 5.00
C TRP A 383 7.20 -18.06 3.92
N TYR A 384 6.45 -19.15 3.68
CA TYR A 384 6.68 -20.03 2.54
C TYR A 384 5.35 -20.50 1.96
N SER A 385 5.38 -20.85 0.68
CA SER A 385 4.24 -21.43 -0.02
C SER A 385 4.65 -22.59 -0.93
N ASN A 386 3.73 -23.52 -1.11
CA ASN A 386 3.82 -24.61 -2.07
C ASN A 386 2.54 -24.60 -2.90
N GLU A 387 2.68 -24.72 -4.22
CA GLU A 387 1.55 -24.85 -5.13
C GLU A 387 1.88 -25.94 -6.17
N ILE A 388 0.96 -26.86 -6.38
CA ILE A 388 1.02 -27.85 -7.42
C ILE A 388 -0.19 -27.64 -8.32
N ASN A 389 0.07 -27.39 -9.61
CA ASN A 389 -0.95 -27.20 -10.63
C ASN A 389 -0.83 -28.29 -11.69
N LEU A 390 -1.95 -28.77 -12.15
CA LEU A 390 -2.05 -29.62 -13.32
C LEU A 390 -3.03 -28.98 -14.30
N SER A 391 -2.59 -28.73 -15.52
CA SER A 391 -3.39 -28.09 -16.57
C SER A 391 -3.35 -28.87 -17.86
N SER A 392 -4.44 -28.83 -18.64
CA SER A 392 -4.44 -29.33 -19.99
C SER A 392 -3.47 -28.57 -20.89
N ASN A 393 -2.84 -29.25 -21.83
CA ASN A 393 -2.02 -28.67 -22.92
C ASN A 393 -2.43 -29.18 -24.30
N SER A 394 -3.68 -29.63 -24.46
CA SER A 394 -4.25 -30.09 -25.72
C SER A 394 -4.96 -28.94 -26.45
N ASP A 395 -5.02 -29.03 -27.80
CA ASP A 395 -5.76 -28.08 -28.65
C ASP A 395 -7.28 -28.34 -28.68
N GLY A 396 -7.79 -29.17 -27.76
CA GLY A 396 -9.21 -29.55 -27.72
C GLY A 396 -10.10 -28.43 -27.15
N PRO A 397 -11.43 -28.52 -27.31
CA PRO A 397 -12.38 -27.49 -26.84
C PRO A 397 -12.50 -27.42 -25.34
N LEU A 398 -11.99 -28.40 -24.61
CA LEU A 398 -11.98 -28.42 -23.14
C LEU A 398 -10.58 -28.11 -22.62
N GLN A 399 -10.45 -26.97 -22.00
CA GLN A 399 -9.27 -26.59 -21.25
C GLN A 399 -9.57 -26.63 -19.75
N TRP A 400 -8.61 -27.05 -18.96
CA TRP A 400 -8.82 -27.14 -17.52
C TRP A 400 -7.51 -26.92 -16.76
N ILE A 401 -7.64 -26.41 -15.54
CA ILE A 401 -6.56 -26.34 -14.55
C ILE A 401 -7.11 -26.76 -13.20
N THR A 402 -6.33 -27.51 -12.44
CA THR A 402 -6.63 -27.83 -11.03
C THR A 402 -5.36 -27.73 -10.20
N GLY A 403 -5.49 -27.44 -8.93
CA GLY A 403 -4.32 -27.33 -8.07
C GLY A 403 -4.61 -27.41 -6.60
N ILE A 404 -3.54 -27.61 -5.86
CA ILE A 404 -3.50 -27.54 -4.39
C ILE A 404 -2.49 -26.50 -3.97
N TYR A 405 -2.80 -25.80 -2.89
CA TYR A 405 -1.98 -24.71 -2.35
C TYR A 405 -1.83 -24.84 -0.84
N GLN A 406 -0.63 -24.55 -0.37
CA GLN A 406 -0.30 -24.44 1.04
C GLN A 406 0.55 -23.18 1.28
N TYR A 407 0.24 -22.46 2.37
CA TYR A 407 0.97 -21.28 2.81
C TYR A 407 1.15 -21.30 4.33
N ASN A 408 2.31 -20.88 4.79
CA ASN A 408 2.60 -20.65 6.21
C ASN A 408 3.30 -19.31 6.38
N GLN A 409 2.94 -18.56 7.43
CA GLN A 409 3.56 -17.28 7.77
C GLN A 409 3.79 -17.18 9.26
N GLN A 410 4.92 -16.61 9.63
CA GLN A 410 5.24 -16.13 10.97
C GLN A 410 5.51 -14.63 10.89
N TYR A 411 4.84 -13.87 11.75
CA TYR A 411 4.90 -12.41 11.75
C TYR A 411 4.92 -11.86 13.18
N SER A 412 5.83 -10.94 13.46
CA SER A 412 5.91 -10.16 14.69
C SER A 412 5.92 -8.68 14.36
N GLN A 413 5.22 -7.87 15.19
CA GLN A 413 5.04 -6.43 14.94
C GLN A 413 5.14 -5.63 16.25
N PRO A 414 6.35 -5.52 16.85
CA PRO A 414 6.54 -4.60 17.96
C PRO A 414 6.53 -3.15 17.50
N GLN A 415 5.76 -2.33 18.20
CA GLN A 415 5.71 -0.89 17.94
C GLN A 415 5.47 -0.10 19.22
N GLY A 416 5.79 1.17 19.20
CA GLY A 416 5.53 1.99 20.36
C GLY A 416 6.05 3.40 20.28
N LEU A 417 5.87 4.08 21.40
CA LEU A 417 6.27 5.44 21.63
C LEU A 417 7.21 5.47 22.84
N ARG A 418 8.39 6.05 22.70
CA ARG A 418 9.42 6.04 23.75
C ARG A 418 10.04 7.40 23.97
N VAL A 419 10.54 7.62 25.19
CA VAL A 419 11.29 8.81 25.57
C VAL A 419 12.71 8.37 25.93
N LEU A 420 13.63 8.58 25.00
CA LEU A 420 15.00 8.16 25.19
C LEU A 420 15.71 8.99 26.28
N GLY A 421 16.47 8.29 27.13
CA GLY A 421 17.31 8.93 28.15
C GLY A 421 16.54 9.48 29.36
N ASP A 422 15.31 9.01 29.61
CA ASP A 422 14.53 9.37 30.78
C ASP A 422 14.61 8.31 31.89
N PRO A 423 15.40 8.53 32.98
CA PRO A 423 15.59 7.51 34.03
C PRO A 423 14.30 7.17 34.80
N ALA A 424 13.34 8.10 34.89
CA ALA A 424 12.07 7.80 35.56
C ALA A 424 11.22 6.84 34.75
N MET A 425 11.17 7.02 33.41
CA MET A 425 10.48 6.10 32.52
C MET A 425 11.09 4.71 32.48
N GLN A 426 12.42 4.63 32.71
CA GLN A 426 13.12 3.34 32.74
C GLN A 426 12.85 2.54 34.02
N ASN A 427 12.49 3.22 35.12
CA ASN A 427 12.26 2.62 36.44
C ASN A 427 10.86 2.96 36.97
N PRO A 428 9.79 2.52 36.34
CA PRO A 428 8.44 2.86 36.74
C PRO A 428 8.04 2.18 38.07
N LEU A 429 7.05 2.75 38.71
CA LEU A 429 6.38 2.15 39.87
C LEU A 429 5.09 1.45 39.44
N ASN A 430 4.69 0.43 40.16
CA ASN A 430 3.39 -0.19 40.01
C ASN A 430 2.29 0.72 40.54
N LEU A 431 1.26 1.00 39.76
CA LEU A 431 0.17 1.90 40.12
C LEU A 431 -0.57 1.46 41.39
N ALA A 432 -0.79 0.16 41.58
CA ALA A 432 -1.59 -0.36 42.69
C ALA A 432 -0.84 -0.34 44.03
N THR A 433 0.46 -0.53 44.02
CA THR A 433 1.26 -0.78 45.23
C THR A 433 2.27 0.29 45.53
N GLY A 434 2.63 1.13 44.55
CA GLY A 434 3.73 2.10 44.66
C GLY A 434 5.13 1.45 44.76
N THR A 435 5.22 0.13 44.63
CA THR A 435 6.49 -0.60 44.58
C THR A 435 7.11 -0.56 43.19
N PRO A 436 8.43 -0.86 43.02
CA PRO A 436 9.02 -0.94 41.69
C PRO A 436 8.25 -1.90 40.78
N ALA A 437 7.86 -1.42 39.60
CA ALA A 437 7.36 -2.24 38.51
C ALA A 437 8.55 -2.86 37.73
N PRO A 438 8.32 -3.83 36.84
CA PRO A 438 9.36 -4.33 35.96
C PRO A 438 10.03 -3.18 35.18
N LEU A 439 11.34 -3.30 34.96
CA LEU A 439 12.13 -2.30 34.22
C LEU A 439 11.54 -2.01 32.84
N ASN A 440 11.75 -0.78 32.39
CA ASN A 440 11.37 -0.28 31.08
C ASN A 440 12.58 0.39 30.41
N PRO A 441 13.60 -0.40 30.01
CA PRO A 441 14.93 0.11 29.66
C PRO A 441 14.89 1.10 28.49
N ASP A 442 13.96 0.92 27.55
CA ASP A 442 13.81 1.78 26.38
C ASP A 442 13.00 3.05 26.65
N GLY A 443 12.48 3.21 27.87
CA GLY A 443 11.65 4.36 28.22
C GLY A 443 10.32 4.43 27.47
N ASN A 444 9.75 3.29 27.11
CA ASN A 444 8.48 3.23 26.39
C ASN A 444 7.33 3.76 27.27
N TYR A 445 6.59 4.74 26.76
CA TYR A 445 5.33 5.15 27.39
C TYR A 445 4.11 4.45 26.79
N LEU A 446 4.26 3.93 25.59
CA LEU A 446 3.40 2.95 24.95
C LEU A 446 4.30 1.89 24.31
N PHE A 447 4.07 0.65 24.62
CA PHE A 447 4.64 -0.48 23.90
C PHE A 447 3.53 -1.49 23.64
N VAL A 448 3.32 -1.80 22.40
CA VAL A 448 2.42 -2.85 21.95
C VAL A 448 3.19 -3.80 21.08
N ASP A 449 2.85 -5.08 21.18
CA ASP A 449 3.47 -6.16 20.41
C ASP A 449 2.42 -7.16 20.02
N GLY A 450 2.60 -7.77 18.89
CA GLY A 450 1.76 -8.83 18.40
C GLY A 450 2.56 -9.88 17.67
N SER A 451 2.13 -11.13 17.79
CA SER A 451 2.61 -12.20 16.94
C SER A 451 1.45 -12.80 16.16
N LEU A 452 1.74 -13.32 14.98
CA LEU A 452 0.78 -13.98 14.10
C LEU A 452 1.45 -15.16 13.42
N ASN A 453 0.81 -16.33 13.51
CA ASN A 453 1.10 -17.48 12.67
C ASN A 453 -0.14 -17.75 11.82
N VAL A 454 0.07 -17.98 10.53
CA VAL A 454 -0.99 -18.31 9.57
C VAL A 454 -0.65 -19.63 8.91
N ASP A 455 -1.59 -20.56 8.92
CA ASP A 455 -1.58 -21.76 8.09
C ASP A 455 -2.77 -21.69 7.13
N SER A 456 -2.50 -21.77 5.83
CA SER A 456 -3.53 -21.67 4.79
C SER A 456 -3.42 -22.82 3.81
N TYR A 457 -4.56 -23.42 3.49
CA TYR A 457 -4.67 -24.52 2.53
C TYR A 457 -5.79 -24.24 1.54
N ALA A 458 -5.60 -24.67 0.29
CA ALA A 458 -6.67 -24.57 -0.68
C ALA A 458 -6.59 -25.68 -1.73
N VAL A 459 -7.77 -25.97 -2.31
CA VAL A 459 -7.95 -26.82 -3.50
C VAL A 459 -8.80 -26.04 -4.47
N PHE A 460 -8.40 -26.03 -5.76
CA PHE A 460 -9.12 -25.26 -6.76
C PHE A 460 -9.11 -25.96 -8.12
N GLY A 461 -10.03 -25.55 -8.97
CA GLY A 461 -10.08 -25.95 -10.35
C GLY A 461 -10.93 -25.00 -11.18
N GLN A 462 -10.58 -24.90 -12.45
CA GLN A 462 -11.31 -24.14 -13.47
C GLN A 462 -11.36 -24.94 -14.75
N ILE A 463 -12.46 -24.83 -15.44
CA ILE A 463 -12.67 -25.36 -16.79
C ILE A 463 -13.06 -24.21 -17.71
N ASP A 464 -12.53 -24.24 -18.92
CA ASP A 464 -12.91 -23.40 -20.04
C ASP A 464 -13.34 -24.33 -21.16
N TYR A 465 -14.56 -24.15 -21.68
CA TYR A 465 -15.14 -25.01 -22.68
C TYR A 465 -15.65 -24.24 -23.90
N ASP A 466 -15.07 -24.49 -25.05
CA ASP A 466 -15.49 -23.92 -26.31
C ASP A 466 -16.75 -24.62 -26.81
N LEU A 467 -17.91 -23.95 -26.72
CA LEU A 467 -19.17 -24.46 -27.26
C LEU A 467 -19.14 -24.56 -28.79
N ASN A 468 -18.45 -23.64 -29.40
CA ASN A 468 -18.14 -23.54 -30.83
C ASN A 468 -17.02 -22.49 -31.03
N GLU A 469 -16.66 -22.21 -32.30
CA GLU A 469 -15.61 -21.25 -32.66
C GLU A 469 -15.82 -19.81 -32.15
N GLN A 470 -17.02 -19.48 -31.70
CA GLN A 470 -17.39 -18.10 -31.28
C GLN A 470 -17.76 -18.00 -29.80
N TRP A 471 -18.13 -19.08 -29.17
CA TRP A 471 -18.65 -19.05 -27.79
C TRP A 471 -17.87 -20.00 -26.91
N SER A 472 -17.38 -19.48 -25.79
CA SER A 472 -16.80 -20.27 -24.71
C SER A 472 -17.47 -19.95 -23.37
N VAL A 473 -17.38 -20.90 -22.46
CA VAL A 473 -17.87 -20.78 -21.09
C VAL A 473 -16.77 -21.16 -20.12
N THR A 474 -16.65 -20.40 -19.04
CA THR A 474 -15.71 -20.63 -17.95
C THR A 474 -16.46 -20.96 -16.68
N ALA A 475 -16.01 -21.96 -15.93
CA ALA A 475 -16.49 -22.24 -14.58
C ALA A 475 -15.32 -22.63 -13.67
N GLY A 476 -15.17 -21.96 -12.55
CA GLY A 476 -14.11 -22.21 -11.59
C GLY A 476 -14.61 -22.20 -10.15
N LEU A 477 -13.98 -22.99 -9.30
CA LEU A 477 -14.29 -23.10 -7.88
C LEU A 477 -13.00 -23.29 -7.08
N ARG A 478 -12.94 -22.67 -5.91
CA ARG A 478 -11.89 -22.86 -4.91
C ARG A 478 -12.48 -22.95 -3.52
N TRP A 479 -11.98 -23.88 -2.76
CA TRP A 479 -12.13 -23.90 -1.31
C TRP A 479 -10.81 -23.52 -0.66
N SER A 480 -10.86 -22.63 0.32
CA SER A 480 -9.70 -22.18 1.10
C SER A 480 -10.01 -22.28 2.58
N LYS A 481 -9.02 -22.66 3.39
CA LYS A 481 -9.08 -22.65 4.85
C LYS A 481 -7.87 -21.91 5.40
N ASP A 482 -8.10 -20.92 6.28
CA ASP A 482 -7.08 -20.14 6.97
C ASP A 482 -7.19 -20.35 8.48
N GLU A 483 -6.11 -20.80 9.11
CA GLU A 483 -5.97 -20.91 10.56
C GLU A 483 -4.98 -19.85 11.03
N LYS A 484 -5.42 -19.01 11.98
CA LYS A 484 -4.61 -17.93 12.53
C LYS A 484 -4.47 -18.10 14.03
N THR A 485 -3.24 -18.04 14.54
CA THR A 485 -2.91 -18.04 15.97
C THR A 485 -1.89 -16.96 16.26
N GLY A 486 -1.90 -16.42 17.48
CA GLY A 486 -0.93 -15.38 17.85
C GLY A 486 -1.14 -14.82 19.24
N THR A 487 -0.44 -13.73 19.51
CA THR A 487 -0.50 -13.00 20.78
C THR A 487 -0.78 -11.52 20.55
N ASP A 488 -1.33 -10.88 21.56
CA ASP A 488 -1.53 -9.43 21.62
C ASP A 488 -1.08 -8.93 22.99
N PHE A 489 -0.16 -7.98 23.01
CA PHE A 489 0.50 -7.45 24.19
C PHE A 489 0.41 -5.93 24.23
N ALA A 490 0.24 -5.38 25.43
CA ALA A 490 0.38 -3.94 25.65
C ALA A 490 0.98 -3.61 27.02
N ARG A 491 1.77 -2.55 27.02
CA ARG A 491 2.30 -1.91 28.23
C ARG A 491 2.17 -0.40 28.11
N TYR A 492 1.68 0.23 29.19
CA TYR A 492 1.51 1.67 29.31
C TYR A 492 2.25 2.18 30.55
N VAL A 493 3.20 3.06 30.34
CA VAL A 493 3.95 3.74 31.40
C VAL A 493 3.83 5.24 31.22
N SER A 494 3.52 5.98 32.26
CA SER A 494 3.42 7.43 32.19
C SER A 494 4.10 8.11 33.36
N ARG A 495 4.65 9.29 33.15
CA ARG A 495 5.04 10.17 34.24
C ARG A 495 3.79 10.77 34.88
N THR A 496 3.70 10.63 36.18
CA THR A 496 2.65 11.29 37.00
C THR A 496 3.25 12.31 37.91
N ASN A 497 2.52 13.37 38.17
CA ASN A 497 3.05 14.44 38.98
C ASN A 497 2.09 14.99 40.03
N THR A 498 0.93 14.42 40.23
CA THR A 498 0.04 14.87 41.30
C THR A 498 -0.60 13.74 42.06
N THR A 499 -0.61 13.90 43.38
CA THR A 499 -1.42 13.15 44.33
C THR A 499 -2.89 13.02 43.89
N THR A 500 -3.42 13.99 43.15
CA THR A 500 -4.84 14.05 42.77
C THR A 500 -5.20 13.08 41.64
N THR A 501 -4.33 12.92 40.61
CA THR A 501 -4.58 11.99 39.51
C THR A 501 -4.53 10.56 40.01
N VAL A 502 -3.59 10.26 40.86
CA VAL A 502 -3.37 8.95 41.46
C VAL A 502 -4.47 8.58 42.45
N LEU A 503 -4.98 9.54 43.20
CA LEU A 503 -6.12 9.35 44.13
C LEU A 503 -7.45 9.18 43.38
N ALA A 504 -7.66 9.90 42.29
CA ALA A 504 -8.85 9.73 41.44
C ALA A 504 -8.89 8.38 40.73
N LEU A 505 -7.73 7.76 40.49
CA LEU A 505 -7.57 6.46 39.89
C LEU A 505 -7.65 5.27 40.87
N GLY A 506 -8.00 5.50 42.16
CA GLY A 506 -8.28 4.45 43.11
C GLY A 506 -7.20 4.13 44.14
N GLY A 507 -6.37 5.13 44.43
CA GLY A 507 -5.63 5.09 45.69
C GLY A 507 -4.20 4.57 45.65
N ILE A 508 -3.32 5.29 44.99
CA ILE A 508 -1.89 5.15 45.27
C ILE A 508 -1.62 6.00 46.53
N PRO A 509 -0.82 5.50 47.51
CA PRO A 509 -0.42 6.26 48.68
C PRO A 509 0.26 7.57 48.27
N ALA A 510 0.04 8.63 49.06
CA ALA A 510 0.61 9.98 48.89
C ALA A 510 2.15 10.04 48.85
N ALA A 511 2.82 8.91 48.85
CA ALA A 511 4.28 8.72 48.82
C ALA A 511 4.91 8.69 47.42
N VAL A 512 4.12 8.71 46.34
CA VAL A 512 4.65 8.78 44.98
C VAL A 512 5.02 10.22 44.69
N GLY A 513 6.28 10.56 44.87
CA GLY A 513 6.81 11.91 44.70
C GLY A 513 6.72 12.42 43.27
N GLN A 514 6.89 13.75 43.14
CA GLN A 514 6.89 14.43 41.85
C GLN A 514 7.96 13.89 40.89
N GLY A 515 7.61 13.65 39.63
CA GLY A 515 8.56 13.26 38.56
C GLY A 515 8.82 11.75 38.40
N LEU A 516 8.06 10.89 39.09
CA LEU A 516 8.14 9.42 38.92
C LEU A 516 7.27 8.95 37.75
N ALA A 517 7.66 7.83 37.13
CA ALA A 517 6.82 7.14 36.15
C ALA A 517 6.05 5.99 36.83
N VAL A 518 4.90 5.65 36.28
CA VAL A 518 3.99 4.63 36.78
C VAL A 518 3.57 3.71 35.66
N ASP A 519 3.61 2.42 35.90
CA ASP A 519 2.98 1.41 35.03
C ASP A 519 1.49 1.37 35.39
N PHE A 520 0.65 1.82 34.49
CA PHE A 520 -0.80 1.93 34.66
C PHE A 520 -1.57 1.05 33.65
N THR A 521 -0.91 0.04 33.08
CA THR A 521 -1.44 -0.84 32.04
C THR A 521 -2.80 -1.44 32.41
N THR A 522 -2.94 -2.03 33.60
CA THR A 522 -4.21 -2.64 34.03
C THR A 522 -5.35 -1.63 34.12
N PHE A 523 -5.02 -0.39 34.44
CA PHE A 523 -6.00 0.68 34.51
C PHE A 523 -6.50 1.12 33.13
N VAL A 524 -5.61 1.29 32.18
CA VAL A 524 -5.97 1.64 30.79
C VAL A 524 -6.82 0.55 30.16
N VAL A 525 -6.37 -0.70 30.29
CA VAL A 525 -7.02 -1.84 29.61
C VAL A 525 -8.33 -2.23 30.29
N CYS A 526 -8.37 -2.29 31.61
CA CYS A 526 -9.47 -2.91 32.37
C CYS A 526 -10.22 -1.95 33.29
N GLY A 527 -9.80 -0.70 33.40
CA GLY A 527 -10.42 0.29 34.28
C GLY A 527 -10.11 0.12 35.77
N GLY A 528 -9.08 -0.65 36.13
CA GLY A 528 -8.72 -0.86 37.53
C GLY A 528 -7.27 -1.27 37.76
N PRO A 529 -6.80 -1.24 39.02
CA PRO A 529 -5.39 -1.28 39.34
C PRO A 529 -4.75 -2.69 39.30
N THR A 530 -5.53 -3.74 39.13
CA THR A 530 -5.03 -5.12 39.22
C THR A 530 -5.57 -6.00 38.12
N ILE A 531 -4.87 -7.10 37.82
CA ILE A 531 -5.32 -8.12 36.85
C ILE A 531 -6.66 -8.76 37.26
N ALA A 532 -6.98 -8.81 38.55
CA ALA A 532 -8.26 -9.29 39.05
C ALA A 532 -9.42 -8.38 38.56
N THR A 533 -9.19 -7.09 38.39
CA THR A 533 -10.18 -6.19 37.79
C THR A 533 -10.43 -6.54 36.33
N CYS A 534 -9.39 -6.90 35.58
CA CYS A 534 -9.50 -7.41 34.22
C CYS A 534 -10.36 -8.67 34.16
N HIS A 535 -10.05 -9.63 35.01
CA HIS A 535 -10.76 -10.93 35.03
C HIS A 535 -12.22 -10.84 35.48
N ALA A 536 -12.60 -9.78 36.18
CA ALA A 536 -13.99 -9.50 36.51
C ALA A 536 -14.82 -9.13 35.28
N ASN A 537 -14.19 -8.63 34.22
CA ASN A 537 -14.84 -8.36 32.94
C ASN A 537 -14.69 -9.59 32.03
N PRO A 538 -15.82 -10.20 31.56
CA PRO A 538 -15.75 -11.36 30.67
C PRO A 538 -14.87 -11.18 29.42
N LEU A 539 -14.77 -9.97 28.91
CA LEU A 539 -14.01 -9.62 27.70
C LEU A 539 -12.47 -9.68 27.88
N TYR A 540 -12.01 -9.67 29.14
CA TYR A 540 -10.60 -9.64 29.49
C TYR A 540 -10.13 -10.82 30.34
N ARG A 541 -10.94 -11.88 30.45
CA ARG A 541 -10.64 -13.06 31.31
C ARG A 541 -9.40 -13.82 30.88
N ASN A 542 -9.02 -13.74 29.61
CA ASN A 542 -7.83 -14.38 29.03
C ASN A 542 -6.57 -13.55 29.13
N LEU A 543 -6.62 -12.34 29.70
CA LEU A 543 -5.44 -11.53 29.91
C LEU A 543 -4.56 -12.13 31.02
N ARG A 544 -3.25 -12.09 30.80
CA ARG A 544 -2.23 -12.45 31.81
C ARG A 544 -1.22 -11.32 31.98
N ALA A 545 -0.73 -11.15 33.19
CA ALA A 545 0.37 -10.25 33.46
C ALA A 545 1.70 -10.89 33.02
N VAL A 546 2.57 -10.12 32.38
CA VAL A 546 3.85 -10.59 31.90
C VAL A 546 4.96 -10.14 32.86
N SER A 547 5.95 -10.99 33.06
CA SER A 547 7.06 -10.74 34.02
C SER A 547 7.89 -9.50 33.67
N THR A 548 7.91 -9.11 32.39
CA THR A 548 8.57 -7.88 31.89
C THR A 548 7.72 -6.62 32.07
N GLY A 549 6.51 -6.76 32.64
CA GLY A 549 5.50 -5.70 32.73
C GLY A 549 4.53 -5.73 31.58
N GLY A 550 3.33 -5.15 31.78
CA GLY A 550 2.27 -5.16 30.78
C GLY A 550 1.33 -6.36 30.89
N LEU A 551 0.43 -6.45 29.93
CA LEU A 551 -0.58 -7.51 29.80
C LEU A 551 -0.49 -8.15 28.43
N GLU A 552 -0.84 -9.45 28.37
CA GLU A 552 -0.82 -10.25 27.15
C GLU A 552 -2.04 -11.18 27.09
N ARG A 553 -2.48 -11.52 25.88
CA ARG A 553 -3.48 -12.57 25.60
C ARG A 553 -3.11 -13.37 24.37
N ASP A 554 -3.60 -14.61 24.31
CA ASP A 554 -3.54 -15.44 23.12
C ASP A 554 -4.78 -15.17 22.26
N LEU A 555 -4.58 -15.21 20.95
CA LEU A 555 -5.62 -15.04 19.94
C LEU A 555 -5.60 -16.24 18.99
N SER A 556 -6.79 -16.69 18.56
CA SER A 556 -6.93 -17.72 17.54
C SER A 556 -8.24 -17.55 16.78
N ALA A 557 -8.22 -17.82 15.49
CA ALA A 557 -9.40 -17.80 14.63
C ALA A 557 -9.21 -18.72 13.43
N GLU A 558 -10.31 -19.26 12.93
CA GLU A 558 -10.36 -20.08 11.72
C GLU A 558 -11.37 -19.48 10.76
N TYR A 559 -11.03 -19.48 9.48
CA TYR A 559 -11.88 -18.99 8.41
C TYR A 559 -11.85 -19.98 7.26
N ASP A 560 -12.99 -20.29 6.68
CA ASP A 560 -13.08 -21.03 5.44
C ASP A 560 -13.98 -20.32 4.43
N ALA A 561 -13.70 -20.50 3.15
CA ALA A 561 -14.41 -19.83 2.10
C ALA A 561 -14.47 -20.66 0.82
N PHE A 562 -15.60 -20.54 0.14
CA PHE A 562 -15.73 -20.88 -1.26
C PHE A 562 -15.69 -19.63 -2.10
N THR A 563 -14.81 -19.62 -3.10
CA THR A 563 -14.73 -18.60 -4.14
C THR A 563 -14.87 -19.25 -5.50
N GLY A 564 -15.30 -18.49 -6.50
CA GLY A 564 -15.54 -19.06 -7.81
C GLY A 564 -15.67 -18.00 -8.89
N THR A 565 -15.68 -18.48 -10.14
CA THR A 565 -15.96 -17.67 -11.32
C THR A 565 -16.90 -18.40 -12.25
N LEU A 566 -17.76 -17.66 -12.90
CA LEU A 566 -18.59 -18.10 -14.01
C LEU A 566 -18.50 -17.07 -15.12
N GLY A 567 -18.24 -17.51 -16.35
CA GLY A 567 -18.06 -16.62 -17.47
C GLY A 567 -18.67 -17.15 -18.77
N VAL A 568 -19.07 -16.24 -19.62
CA VAL A 568 -19.42 -16.50 -21.00
C VAL A 568 -18.65 -15.51 -21.86
N GLN A 569 -18.00 -15.99 -22.89
CA GLN A 569 -17.23 -15.22 -23.83
C GLN A 569 -17.78 -15.40 -25.24
N TRP A 570 -17.82 -14.32 -26.01
CA TRP A 570 -18.22 -14.28 -27.39
C TRP A 570 -17.12 -13.64 -28.23
N SER A 571 -16.52 -14.43 -29.10
CA SER A 571 -15.44 -14.06 -30.03
C SER A 571 -15.88 -14.28 -31.47
N PRO A 572 -16.65 -13.38 -32.10
CA PRO A 572 -17.17 -13.57 -33.45
C PRO A 572 -16.08 -13.57 -34.54
N ASP A 573 -14.94 -13.00 -34.25
CA ASP A 573 -13.74 -12.91 -35.06
C ASP A 573 -12.49 -12.83 -34.16
N VAL A 574 -11.31 -13.00 -34.72
CA VAL A 574 -10.01 -12.99 -34.03
C VAL A 574 -9.67 -11.66 -33.36
N ASP A 575 -10.34 -10.58 -33.74
CA ASP A 575 -10.11 -9.22 -33.27
C ASP A 575 -11.12 -8.79 -32.21
N THR A 576 -12.14 -9.59 -31.90
CA THR A 576 -13.25 -9.21 -31.02
C THR A 576 -13.44 -10.25 -29.92
N ASN A 577 -13.41 -9.79 -28.69
CA ASN A 577 -13.73 -10.58 -27.51
C ASN A 577 -14.69 -9.76 -26.60
N ALA A 578 -15.93 -10.23 -26.47
CA ALA A 578 -16.90 -9.68 -25.51
C ALA A 578 -17.20 -10.74 -24.44
N TYR A 579 -17.30 -10.33 -23.18
CA TYR A 579 -17.51 -11.29 -22.11
C TYR A 579 -18.50 -10.75 -21.05
N LEU A 580 -19.14 -11.70 -20.37
CA LEU A 580 -19.87 -11.50 -19.13
C LEU A 580 -19.26 -12.43 -18.08
N ARG A 581 -18.85 -11.89 -16.93
CA ARG A 581 -18.18 -12.66 -15.87
C ARG A 581 -18.77 -12.32 -14.51
N TYR A 582 -19.07 -13.34 -13.74
CA TYR A 582 -19.23 -13.29 -12.29
C TYR A 582 -17.94 -13.80 -11.64
N SER A 583 -17.48 -13.12 -10.59
CA SER A 583 -16.36 -13.58 -9.79
C SER A 583 -16.55 -13.23 -8.32
N ARG A 584 -16.22 -14.18 -7.44
CA ARG A 584 -16.23 -14.00 -6.00
C ARG A 584 -14.82 -14.01 -5.45
N GLY A 585 -14.46 -12.94 -4.74
CA GLY A 585 -13.22 -12.79 -3.99
C GLY A 585 -13.41 -13.04 -2.50
N TYR A 586 -12.30 -13.35 -1.82
CA TYR A 586 -12.25 -13.61 -0.40
C TYR A 586 -10.97 -13.02 0.21
N LYS A 587 -11.14 -12.39 1.36
CA LYS A 587 -10.04 -12.03 2.26
C LYS A 587 -10.36 -12.55 3.64
N SER A 588 -9.40 -13.23 4.28
CA SER A 588 -9.69 -13.84 5.57
C SER A 588 -9.97 -12.78 6.64
N GLY A 589 -10.76 -13.16 7.61
CA GLY A 589 -10.88 -12.40 8.85
C GLY A 589 -9.55 -12.37 9.60
N GLY A 590 -9.52 -11.63 10.68
CA GLY A 590 -8.33 -11.48 11.49
C GLY A 590 -8.60 -10.70 12.75
N TRP A 591 -7.55 -10.11 13.30
CA TRP A 591 -7.67 -9.29 14.50
C TRP A 591 -6.79 -8.06 14.43
N LEU A 592 -7.12 -7.10 15.26
CA LEU A 592 -6.32 -5.91 15.46
C LEU A 592 -5.44 -6.11 16.70
N ALA A 593 -4.30 -6.79 16.56
CA ALA A 593 -3.27 -6.82 17.58
C ALA A 593 -2.37 -5.58 17.48
N SER A 594 -1.51 -5.38 18.46
CA SER A 594 -0.65 -4.17 18.56
C SER A 594 -1.43 -2.86 18.61
N ASN A 595 -2.68 -2.89 19.08
CA ASN A 595 -3.56 -1.73 19.26
C ASN A 595 -4.06 -1.58 20.70
N GLY A 596 -3.26 -2.01 21.67
CA GLY A 596 -3.50 -1.76 23.09
C GLY A 596 -4.53 -2.65 23.76
N LEU A 597 -4.67 -3.91 23.36
CA LEU A 597 -5.56 -4.90 23.98
C LEU A 597 -7.04 -4.50 23.92
N THR A 598 -7.54 -4.18 22.74
CA THR A 598 -8.97 -3.85 22.55
C THR A 598 -9.89 -4.98 23.02
N PRO A 599 -11.10 -4.71 23.51
CA PRO A 599 -12.00 -5.74 24.03
C PRO A 599 -12.51 -6.73 22.96
N PHE A 600 -12.68 -6.28 21.73
CA PHE A 600 -13.15 -7.07 20.59
C PHE A 600 -12.16 -6.93 19.42
N PRO A 601 -11.08 -7.74 19.39
CA PRO A 601 -10.06 -7.57 18.38
C PRO A 601 -10.42 -8.15 17.01
N TYR A 602 -11.37 -9.08 16.91
CA TYR A 602 -11.66 -9.87 15.72
C TYR A 602 -12.54 -9.13 14.72
N ALA A 603 -12.25 -9.31 13.44
CA ALA A 603 -13.14 -9.02 12.32
C ALA A 603 -13.42 -10.31 11.53
N ASP A 604 -14.61 -10.40 10.95
CA ASP A 604 -15.01 -11.48 10.06
C ASP A 604 -14.33 -11.34 8.69
N ALA A 605 -14.46 -12.39 7.87
CA ALA A 605 -13.93 -12.39 6.51
C ALA A 605 -14.64 -11.36 5.62
N GLU A 606 -13.92 -10.89 4.59
CA GLU A 606 -14.47 -10.04 3.53
C GLU A 606 -14.80 -10.88 2.30
N TYR A 607 -15.91 -10.55 1.65
CA TYR A 607 -16.28 -11.12 0.35
C TYR A 607 -16.64 -10.02 -0.63
N VAL A 608 -16.31 -10.24 -1.90
CA VAL A 608 -16.71 -9.36 -3.00
C VAL A 608 -17.34 -10.21 -4.09
N ASP A 609 -18.61 -9.95 -4.38
CA ASP A 609 -19.33 -10.52 -5.51
C ASP A 609 -19.36 -9.50 -6.65
N ASN A 610 -18.61 -9.78 -7.71
CA ASN A 610 -18.41 -8.88 -8.85
C ASN A 610 -19.07 -9.41 -10.11
N TYR A 611 -19.82 -8.54 -10.77
CA TYR A 611 -20.42 -8.78 -12.08
C TYR A 611 -19.78 -7.82 -13.08
N GLU A 612 -19.21 -8.35 -14.16
CA GLU A 612 -18.44 -7.59 -15.12
C GLU A 612 -18.89 -7.90 -16.55
N VAL A 613 -19.06 -6.87 -17.36
CA VAL A 613 -19.23 -6.95 -18.81
C VAL A 613 -18.06 -6.23 -19.45
N GLY A 614 -17.35 -6.91 -20.35
CA GLY A 614 -16.21 -6.34 -21.05
C GLY A 614 -16.27 -6.53 -22.56
N LEU A 615 -15.55 -5.66 -23.25
CA LEU A 615 -15.31 -5.72 -24.69
C LEU A 615 -13.85 -5.41 -24.96
N LYS A 616 -13.18 -6.27 -25.67
CA LYS A 616 -11.83 -6.08 -26.21
C LYS A 616 -11.92 -6.18 -27.74
N LYS A 617 -11.48 -5.14 -28.43
CA LYS A 617 -11.56 -5.05 -29.87
C LYS A 617 -10.31 -4.43 -30.46
N THR A 618 -9.79 -5.08 -31.49
CA THR A 618 -8.70 -4.59 -32.31
C THR A 618 -9.23 -4.29 -33.72
N TRP A 619 -8.89 -3.16 -34.29
CA TRP A 619 -9.25 -2.78 -35.66
C TRP A 619 -7.99 -2.70 -36.52
N GLY A 620 -7.87 -3.61 -37.45
CA GLY A 620 -6.80 -3.64 -38.44
C GLY A 620 -5.40 -3.68 -37.84
N GLY A 621 -5.25 -4.24 -36.65
CA GLY A 621 -3.97 -4.31 -35.93
C GLY A 621 -3.42 -2.95 -35.44
N ALA A 622 -4.07 -1.84 -35.80
CA ALA A 622 -3.57 -0.48 -35.53
C ALA A 622 -4.29 0.26 -34.41
N PHE A 623 -5.54 -0.10 -34.13
CA PHE A 623 -6.30 0.51 -33.03
C PHE A 623 -6.88 -0.58 -32.13
N GLN A 624 -6.63 -0.50 -30.85
CA GLN A 624 -7.10 -1.42 -29.82
C GLN A 624 -7.90 -0.66 -28.78
N LEU A 625 -9.04 -1.20 -28.37
CA LEU A 625 -9.91 -0.64 -27.32
C LEU A 625 -10.37 -1.78 -26.40
N ASN A 626 -10.12 -1.62 -25.11
CA ASN A 626 -10.58 -2.52 -24.06
C ASN A 626 -11.48 -1.75 -23.11
N THR A 627 -12.66 -2.27 -22.82
CA THR A 627 -13.63 -1.65 -21.93
C THR A 627 -14.16 -2.67 -20.93
N ALA A 628 -14.43 -2.24 -19.72
CA ALA A 628 -15.07 -3.04 -18.69
C ALA A 628 -16.07 -2.18 -17.89
N LEU A 629 -17.29 -2.66 -17.75
CA LEU A 629 -18.30 -2.15 -16.84
C LEU A 629 -18.45 -3.17 -15.72
N PHE A 630 -18.32 -2.75 -14.46
CA PHE A 630 -18.38 -3.64 -13.31
C PHE A 630 -19.35 -3.13 -12.24
N TYR A 631 -19.90 -4.07 -11.49
CA TYR A 631 -20.71 -3.87 -10.30
C TYR A 631 -20.30 -4.88 -9.24
N ALA A 632 -19.86 -4.40 -8.09
CA ALA A 632 -19.31 -5.22 -7.01
C ALA A 632 -20.03 -4.94 -5.70
N ASP A 633 -20.62 -5.98 -5.13
CA ASP A 633 -21.18 -6.01 -3.77
C ASP A 633 -20.06 -6.39 -2.80
N TYR A 634 -19.71 -5.48 -1.87
CA TYR A 634 -18.60 -5.65 -0.95
C TYR A 634 -19.13 -5.88 0.46
N GLN A 635 -19.07 -7.13 0.89
CA GLN A 635 -19.57 -7.60 2.17
C GLN A 635 -18.41 -7.71 3.17
N GLY A 636 -18.59 -7.09 4.32
CA GLY A 636 -17.66 -7.23 5.44
C GLY A 636 -16.34 -6.44 5.29
N PHE A 637 -16.32 -5.29 4.62
CA PHE A 637 -15.14 -4.44 4.52
C PHE A 637 -14.54 -4.15 5.90
N GLN A 638 -13.31 -4.58 6.14
CA GLN A 638 -12.64 -4.49 7.43
C GLN A 638 -12.06 -3.09 7.68
N ALA A 639 -12.48 -2.46 8.76
CA ALA A 639 -12.01 -1.13 9.14
C ALA A 639 -11.73 -1.03 10.65
N PRO A 640 -10.61 -0.39 11.05
CA PRO A 640 -10.38 -0.01 12.44
C PRO A 640 -11.23 1.22 12.78
N LEU A 641 -12.24 1.06 13.63
CA LEU A 641 -13.21 2.10 13.97
C LEU A 641 -13.33 2.28 15.47
N THR A 642 -13.48 3.53 15.90
CA THR A 642 -13.69 3.85 17.30
C THR A 642 -15.16 3.79 17.65
N VAL A 643 -15.49 2.94 18.60
CA VAL A 643 -16.84 2.72 19.14
C VAL A 643 -16.95 3.15 20.58
N VAL A 644 -18.17 3.36 21.03
CA VAL A 644 -18.47 3.66 22.43
C VAL A 644 -18.48 2.37 23.22
N LEU A 645 -17.52 2.21 24.13
CA LEU A 645 -17.42 1.03 25.02
C LEU A 645 -18.35 1.15 26.23
N ASN A 646 -18.62 2.35 26.70
CA ASN A 646 -19.49 2.61 27.83
C ASN A 646 -20.35 3.86 27.61
N GLN A 647 -21.64 3.66 27.44
CA GLN A 647 -22.60 4.75 27.18
C GLN A 647 -22.75 5.72 28.36
N THR A 648 -22.53 5.26 29.61
CA THR A 648 -22.67 6.08 30.81
C THR A 648 -21.52 7.04 31.00
N THR A 649 -20.29 6.61 30.65
CA THR A 649 -19.08 7.44 30.77
C THR A 649 -18.69 8.11 29.45
N GLY A 650 -19.18 7.60 28.33
CA GLY A 650 -18.76 8.00 26.99
C GLY A 650 -17.36 7.50 26.61
N SER A 651 -16.83 6.49 27.34
CA SER A 651 -15.52 5.94 26.99
C SER A 651 -15.58 5.22 25.64
N THR A 652 -14.54 5.40 24.85
CA THR A 652 -14.44 4.86 23.49
C THR A 652 -13.20 3.98 23.36
N GLY A 653 -13.18 3.13 22.33
CA GLY A 653 -12.03 2.30 21.99
C GLY A 653 -12.10 1.89 20.52
N THR A 654 -10.94 1.71 19.92
CA THR A 654 -10.84 1.24 18.53
C THR A 654 -11.09 -0.27 18.49
N GLN A 655 -11.91 -0.70 17.55
CA GLN A 655 -12.22 -2.09 17.27
C GLN A 655 -12.03 -2.36 15.78
N PHE A 656 -11.81 -3.63 15.45
CA PHE A 656 -11.75 -4.08 14.07
C PHE A 656 -13.15 -4.58 13.68
N LEU A 657 -13.77 -3.91 12.72
CA LEU A 657 -15.18 -4.10 12.39
C LEU A 657 -15.37 -4.28 10.90
N ASN A 658 -16.50 -4.89 10.55
CA ASN A 658 -16.92 -5.13 9.19
C ASN A 658 -17.99 -4.13 8.78
N LEU A 659 -17.88 -3.56 7.59
CA LEU A 659 -18.81 -2.64 6.95
C LEU A 659 -19.32 -3.23 5.63
N GLU A 660 -20.45 -2.74 5.13
CA GLU A 660 -20.94 -3.05 3.80
C GLU A 660 -20.67 -1.89 2.85
N ALA A 661 -20.27 -2.20 1.62
CA ALA A 661 -20.02 -1.19 0.60
C ALA A 661 -20.48 -1.65 -0.78
N LEU A 662 -20.77 -0.70 -1.63
CA LEU A 662 -21.12 -0.93 -3.03
C LEU A 662 -20.11 -0.20 -3.91
N ASN A 663 -19.65 -0.87 -4.96
CA ASN A 663 -18.72 -0.29 -5.91
C ASN A 663 -19.14 -0.63 -7.36
N TRP A 664 -19.22 0.37 -8.20
CA TRP A 664 -19.46 0.17 -9.62
C TRP A 664 -18.68 1.20 -10.44
N GLY A 665 -18.37 0.87 -11.68
CA GLY A 665 -17.59 1.76 -12.51
C GLY A 665 -17.42 1.32 -13.94
N LEU A 666 -16.79 2.19 -14.71
CA LEU A 666 -16.43 2.00 -16.10
C LEU A 666 -14.91 2.21 -16.26
N GLU A 667 -14.29 1.29 -16.94
CA GLU A 667 -12.88 1.37 -17.33
C GLU A 667 -12.76 1.30 -18.84
N VAL A 668 -11.92 2.17 -19.41
CA VAL A 668 -11.64 2.23 -20.83
C VAL A 668 -10.14 2.36 -21.02
N GLU A 669 -9.52 1.51 -21.84
CA GLU A 669 -8.13 1.58 -22.24
C GLU A 669 -8.02 1.48 -23.75
N GLY A 670 -7.18 2.31 -24.35
CA GLY A 670 -7.00 2.32 -25.80
C GLY A 670 -5.56 2.55 -26.21
N GLN A 671 -5.19 1.97 -27.34
CA GLN A 671 -3.92 2.18 -28.02
C GLN A 671 -4.19 2.40 -29.50
N TRP A 672 -3.47 3.33 -30.10
CA TRP A 672 -3.65 3.67 -31.51
C TRP A 672 -2.34 4.03 -32.17
N ALA A 673 -2.02 3.34 -33.27
CA ALA A 673 -0.89 3.61 -34.14
C ALA A 673 -1.38 4.20 -35.46
N PRO A 674 -1.76 5.50 -35.52
CA PRO A 674 -2.40 6.12 -36.69
C PRO A 674 -1.47 6.28 -37.90
N LEU A 675 -0.16 6.42 -37.65
CA LEU A 675 0.86 6.67 -38.65
C LEU A 675 2.17 5.96 -38.25
N PRO A 676 3.05 5.66 -39.21
CA PRO A 676 4.38 5.14 -38.88
C PRO A 676 5.11 6.02 -37.87
N GLY A 677 5.67 5.40 -36.84
CA GLY A 677 6.36 6.05 -35.76
C GLY A 677 5.47 6.75 -34.72
N VAL A 678 4.15 6.86 -34.91
CA VAL A 678 3.23 7.49 -33.96
C VAL A 678 2.46 6.42 -33.18
N GLN A 679 2.59 6.43 -31.86
CA GLN A 679 1.76 5.65 -30.95
C GLN A 679 1.03 6.56 -29.97
N LEU A 680 -0.28 6.44 -29.89
CA LEU A 680 -1.14 7.12 -28.91
C LEU A 680 -1.71 6.08 -27.97
N PHE A 681 -1.82 6.41 -26.71
CA PHE A 681 -2.45 5.53 -25.71
C PHE A 681 -3.22 6.36 -24.69
N GLY A 682 -4.21 5.76 -24.10
CA GLY A 682 -4.96 6.42 -23.04
C GLY A 682 -5.82 5.45 -22.24
N SER A 683 -6.12 5.86 -21.03
CA SER A 683 -7.08 5.17 -20.19
C SER A 683 -7.96 6.15 -19.42
N TYR A 684 -9.17 5.71 -19.13
CA TYR A 684 -10.12 6.41 -18.28
C TYR A 684 -10.77 5.43 -17.33
N ALA A 685 -10.91 5.82 -16.08
CA ALA A 685 -11.69 5.11 -15.08
C ALA A 685 -12.69 6.06 -14.41
N TYR A 686 -13.92 5.61 -14.30
CA TYR A 686 -14.94 6.18 -13.44
C TYR A 686 -15.31 5.15 -12.37
N ILE A 687 -15.24 5.52 -11.09
CA ILE A 687 -15.54 4.63 -9.97
C ILE A 687 -16.45 5.36 -8.99
N ASN A 688 -17.60 4.78 -8.72
CA ASN A 688 -18.45 5.16 -7.59
C ASN A 688 -18.38 4.05 -6.55
N ALA A 689 -17.78 4.34 -5.39
CA ALA A 689 -17.59 3.39 -4.30
C ALA A 689 -18.00 4.03 -2.98
N GLU A 690 -19.06 3.49 -2.35
CA GLU A 690 -19.69 4.06 -1.16
C GLU A 690 -19.96 3.01 -0.10
N ILE A 691 -19.83 3.39 1.16
CA ILE A 691 -20.26 2.58 2.31
C ILE A 691 -21.80 2.62 2.37
N THR A 692 -22.44 1.46 2.31
CA THR A 692 -23.90 1.30 2.30
C THR A 692 -24.46 1.03 3.69
N GLU A 693 -23.68 0.37 4.56
CA GLU A 693 -24.03 0.12 5.95
C GLU A 693 -22.85 0.40 6.87
N GLY A 694 -23.08 1.13 7.94
CA GLY A 694 -22.06 1.45 8.92
C GLY A 694 -22.47 2.59 9.86
N CYS A 695 -22.82 2.24 11.09
CA CYS A 695 -23.15 3.15 12.19
C CYS A 695 -22.82 2.43 13.52
N CYS A 696 -22.50 3.02 14.59
CA CYS A 696 -22.37 4.44 14.89
C CYS A 696 -20.99 4.64 15.50
N TYR A 697 -20.12 5.41 14.87
CA TYR A 697 -18.69 5.46 15.19
C TYR A 697 -18.27 6.87 15.58
N VAL A 698 -17.25 6.98 16.41
CA VAL A 698 -16.67 8.26 16.80
C VAL A 698 -15.42 8.53 15.96
N ASP A 699 -15.41 9.61 15.20
CA ASP A 699 -14.17 10.10 14.59
C ASP A 699 -13.29 10.71 15.67
N THR A 700 -12.18 10.07 16.01
CA THR A 700 -11.24 10.56 17.02
C THR A 700 -10.60 11.89 16.65
N ASN A 701 -10.58 12.23 15.36
CA ASN A 701 -10.08 13.50 14.84
C ASN A 701 -11.16 14.59 14.74
N ASP A 702 -12.44 14.23 14.86
CA ASP A 702 -13.60 15.13 14.99
C ASP A 702 -14.63 14.56 15.97
N PRO A 703 -14.27 14.38 17.26
CA PRO A 703 -15.13 13.65 18.20
C PRO A 703 -16.50 14.29 18.37
N ARG A 704 -16.66 15.59 18.12
CA ARG A 704 -17.95 16.31 18.23
C ARG A 704 -18.73 16.37 16.92
N ALA A 705 -18.21 15.82 15.83
CA ALA A 705 -18.81 15.86 14.52
C ALA A 705 -19.10 17.30 14.03
N LEU A 706 -18.11 18.19 14.17
CA LEU A 706 -18.23 19.62 13.82
C LEU A 706 -17.74 19.93 12.40
N GLN A 707 -17.03 18.98 11.76
CA GLN A 707 -16.45 19.20 10.45
C GLN A 707 -17.50 19.13 9.35
N ALA A 708 -17.24 19.82 8.24
CA ALA A 708 -18.02 19.65 7.03
C ALA A 708 -17.96 18.17 6.61
N GLY A 709 -19.08 17.61 6.18
CA GLY A 709 -19.20 16.19 5.84
C GLY A 709 -19.42 15.25 7.02
N ALA A 710 -19.34 15.71 8.27
CA ALA A 710 -19.73 14.92 9.42
C ALA A 710 -21.23 14.57 9.37
N ARG A 711 -21.56 13.35 9.78
CA ARG A 711 -22.92 12.79 9.78
C ARG A 711 -23.31 12.34 11.20
N PRO A 712 -23.54 13.29 12.12
CA PRO A 712 -23.81 12.96 13.52
C PRO A 712 -25.14 12.21 13.67
N VAL A 713 -25.15 11.21 14.54
CA VAL A 713 -26.31 10.38 14.87
C VAL A 713 -26.54 10.40 16.38
N GLY A 714 -27.78 10.64 16.78
CA GLY A 714 -28.18 10.65 18.19
C GLY A 714 -27.72 11.88 18.96
N ALA A 715 -27.92 11.84 20.27
CA ALA A 715 -27.48 12.90 21.19
C ALA A 715 -25.96 12.83 21.46
N PRO A 716 -25.33 13.93 21.88
CA PRO A 716 -23.95 13.88 22.36
C PRO A 716 -23.78 12.87 23.50
N LEU A 717 -22.66 12.19 23.53
CA LEU A 717 -22.25 11.34 24.64
C LEU A 717 -21.90 12.18 25.88
N PRO A 718 -21.85 11.58 27.08
CA PRO A 718 -21.52 12.30 28.31
C PRO A 718 -20.19 13.07 28.27
N ASN A 719 -19.23 12.59 27.51
CA ASN A 719 -17.93 13.27 27.28
C ASN A 719 -17.99 14.33 26.18
N GLY A 720 -19.15 14.60 25.59
CA GLY A 720 -19.35 15.58 24.51
C GLY A 720 -19.04 15.04 23.10
N SER A 721 -18.57 13.79 22.96
CA SER A 721 -18.39 13.18 21.64
C SER A 721 -19.74 12.88 20.99
N ARG A 722 -19.73 12.66 19.67
CA ARG A 722 -20.90 12.25 18.89
C ARG A 722 -20.59 11.05 18.02
N ASN A 723 -21.52 10.13 17.98
CA ASN A 723 -21.51 9.08 16.97
C ASN A 723 -21.79 9.67 15.60
N GLN A 724 -21.18 9.09 14.59
CA GLN A 724 -21.36 9.43 13.16
C GLN A 724 -21.73 8.19 12.38
N SER A 725 -22.58 8.35 11.37
CA SER A 725 -22.85 7.34 10.33
C SER A 725 -21.81 7.44 9.22
N LEU A 726 -21.37 6.30 8.71
CA LEU A 726 -20.50 6.22 7.53
C LEU A 726 -21.29 6.01 6.23
N VAL A 727 -22.60 5.78 6.29
CA VAL A 727 -23.45 5.53 5.11
C VAL A 727 -23.34 6.69 4.12
N GLY A 728 -23.05 6.38 2.85
CA GLY A 728 -22.79 7.32 1.78
C GLY A 728 -21.42 8.01 1.86
N SER A 729 -20.50 7.54 2.74
CA SER A 729 -19.10 7.93 2.66
C SER A 729 -18.41 7.17 1.55
N ARG A 730 -17.54 7.88 0.79
CA ARG A 730 -16.73 7.25 -0.27
C ARG A 730 -15.71 6.30 0.35
N LEU A 731 -15.46 5.17 -0.31
CA LEU A 731 -14.36 4.29 0.09
C LEU A 731 -13.01 5.02 -0.03
N PRO A 732 -12.10 4.83 0.93
CA PRO A 732 -10.78 5.43 0.87
C PRO A 732 -9.98 4.97 -0.35
N MET A 733 -9.02 5.81 -0.78
CA MET A 733 -8.11 5.53 -1.90
C MET A 733 -8.84 5.24 -3.24
N THR A 734 -9.99 5.88 -3.45
CA THR A 734 -10.82 5.68 -4.62
C THR A 734 -11.12 7.03 -5.26
N PRO A 735 -10.28 7.50 -6.20
CA PRO A 735 -10.63 8.67 -7.01
C PRO A 735 -11.81 8.33 -7.91
N GLU A 736 -12.81 9.23 -7.97
CA GLU A 736 -13.99 9.02 -8.80
C GLU A 736 -13.66 9.04 -10.29
N HIS A 737 -12.75 9.91 -10.69
CA HIS A 737 -12.27 10.03 -12.06
C HIS A 737 -10.75 9.91 -12.12
N LYS A 738 -10.27 9.11 -13.06
CA LYS A 738 -8.86 9.00 -13.37
C LYS A 738 -8.65 8.96 -14.88
N VAL A 739 -7.71 9.74 -15.38
CA VAL A 739 -7.37 9.84 -16.81
C VAL A 739 -5.86 9.66 -16.98
N ASN A 740 -5.47 8.88 -17.97
CA ASN A 740 -4.10 8.83 -18.47
C ASN A 740 -4.17 8.98 -19.98
N LEU A 741 -3.41 9.90 -20.54
CA LEU A 741 -3.29 10.13 -21.98
C LEU A 741 -1.82 10.32 -22.32
N GLY A 742 -1.37 9.67 -23.38
CA GLY A 742 0.01 9.84 -23.80
C GLY A 742 0.22 9.51 -25.26
N GLY A 743 1.39 9.80 -25.72
CA GLY A 743 1.81 9.50 -27.09
C GLY A 743 3.31 9.52 -27.25
N ASN A 744 3.76 8.75 -28.21
CA ASN A 744 5.15 8.63 -28.58
C ASN A 744 5.29 8.90 -30.09
N TYR A 745 6.36 9.56 -30.47
CA TYR A 745 6.75 9.76 -31.88
C TYR A 745 8.19 9.31 -32.10
N THR A 746 8.36 8.27 -32.87
CA THR A 746 9.65 7.71 -33.23
C THR A 746 10.09 8.23 -34.59
N ILE A 747 11.29 8.75 -34.66
CA ILE A 747 11.94 9.29 -35.84
C ILE A 747 13.16 8.40 -36.15
N ASP A 748 13.13 7.68 -37.26
CA ASP A 748 14.24 6.86 -37.72
C ASP A 748 15.24 7.70 -38.53
N PHE A 749 16.51 7.57 -38.21
CA PHE A 749 17.60 8.23 -38.91
C PHE A 749 18.92 7.46 -38.76
N THR A 750 19.87 7.68 -39.59
CA THR A 750 21.20 7.07 -39.41
C THR A 750 22.02 7.96 -38.44
N PRO A 751 22.54 7.48 -37.30
CA PRO A 751 22.80 6.05 -36.99
C PRO A 751 21.78 5.40 -36.01
N GLY A 752 20.53 5.76 -35.95
CA GLY A 752 19.60 5.15 -34.99
C GLY A 752 18.19 5.72 -35.07
N SER A 753 17.45 5.67 -33.96
CA SER A 753 16.09 6.24 -33.83
C SER A 753 15.99 7.15 -32.60
N LEU A 754 15.09 8.13 -32.67
CA LEU A 754 14.74 9.01 -31.55
C LEU A 754 13.24 8.93 -31.30
N THR A 755 12.85 8.46 -30.12
CA THR A 755 11.46 8.48 -29.67
C THR A 755 11.23 9.62 -28.70
N LEU A 756 10.27 10.49 -29.01
CA LEU A 756 9.80 11.55 -28.12
C LEU A 756 8.47 11.12 -27.52
N GLY A 757 8.37 11.14 -26.21
CA GLY A 757 7.19 10.74 -25.47
C GLY A 757 6.68 11.82 -24.53
N ALA A 758 5.36 11.88 -24.38
CA ALA A 758 4.69 12.71 -23.39
C ALA A 758 3.50 11.94 -22.79
N THR A 759 3.33 12.06 -21.48
CA THR A 759 2.20 11.46 -20.76
C THR A 759 1.57 12.51 -19.85
N TYR A 760 0.26 12.63 -19.92
CA TYR A 760 -0.56 13.44 -19.01
C TYR A 760 -1.41 12.51 -18.16
N THR A 761 -1.42 12.72 -16.85
CA THR A 761 -2.30 12.00 -15.93
C THR A 761 -3.10 12.98 -15.08
N TYR A 762 -4.39 12.66 -14.90
CA TYR A 762 -5.27 13.33 -13.96
C TYR A 762 -5.81 12.31 -12.97
N THR A 763 -5.73 12.62 -11.68
CA THR A 763 -6.34 11.84 -10.60
C THR A 763 -7.31 12.76 -9.87
N GLY A 764 -8.58 12.38 -9.80
CA GLY A 764 -9.60 13.08 -9.06
C GLY A 764 -9.32 13.12 -7.57
N ASP A 765 -10.04 13.93 -6.82
CA ASP A 765 -9.95 13.95 -5.36
C ASP A 765 -10.37 12.59 -4.78
N MET A 766 -9.72 12.19 -3.71
CA MET A 766 -10.01 10.93 -3.03
C MET A 766 -9.99 11.09 -1.51
N GLN A 767 -10.82 10.30 -0.83
CA GLN A 767 -10.77 10.16 0.61
C GLN A 767 -9.60 9.27 1.02
N THR A 768 -8.95 9.58 2.13
CA THR A 768 -7.87 8.76 2.72
C THR A 768 -8.30 8.10 4.04
N GLY A 769 -9.52 8.36 4.49
CA GLY A 769 -10.17 7.76 5.64
C GLY A 769 -11.66 7.54 5.38
N VAL A 770 -12.32 6.76 6.23
CA VAL A 770 -13.73 6.37 6.09
C VAL A 770 -14.74 7.46 6.49
N PHE A 771 -14.30 8.47 7.23
CA PHE A 771 -15.13 9.62 7.58
C PHE A 771 -15.11 10.65 6.45
N GLY A 772 -16.27 11.17 6.05
CA GLY A 772 -16.43 12.08 4.90
C GLY A 772 -15.94 13.52 5.13
N SER A 773 -15.01 13.76 6.03
CA SER A 773 -14.47 15.08 6.30
C SER A 773 -13.48 15.53 5.22
N PRO A 774 -13.49 16.81 4.80
CA PRO A 774 -12.49 17.36 3.88
C PRO A 774 -11.04 17.22 4.34
N ARG A 775 -10.80 17.00 5.63
CA ARG A 775 -9.46 16.77 6.19
C ARG A 775 -8.86 15.44 5.78
N TYR A 776 -9.69 14.46 5.44
CA TYR A 776 -9.27 13.18 4.88
C TYR A 776 -9.18 13.21 3.36
N THR A 777 -9.31 14.38 2.73
CA THR A 777 -9.32 14.48 1.26
C THR A 777 -7.90 14.78 0.75
N SER A 778 -7.44 13.94 -0.16
CA SER A 778 -6.35 14.27 -1.06
C SER A 778 -6.96 14.99 -2.27
N PRO A 779 -6.58 16.24 -2.56
CA PRO A 779 -7.12 16.98 -3.70
C PRO A 779 -6.79 16.31 -5.03
N SER A 780 -7.59 16.63 -6.06
CA SER A 780 -7.27 16.26 -7.44
C SER A 780 -5.92 16.83 -7.86
N ASN A 781 -5.22 16.09 -8.71
CA ASN A 781 -3.92 16.49 -9.21
C ASN A 781 -3.72 16.11 -10.68
N GLU A 782 -2.81 16.83 -11.31
CA GLU A 782 -2.42 16.64 -12.70
C GLU A 782 -0.90 16.41 -12.76
N ASN A 783 -0.44 15.57 -13.67
CA ASN A 783 0.98 15.35 -13.87
C ASN A 783 1.31 15.26 -15.35
N VAL A 784 2.43 15.85 -15.77
CA VAL A 784 2.97 15.76 -17.11
C VAL A 784 4.38 15.21 -17.04
N ASP A 785 4.61 14.08 -17.71
CA ASP A 785 5.94 13.48 -17.86
C ASP A 785 6.40 13.57 -19.31
N LEU A 786 7.68 13.91 -19.52
CA LEU A 786 8.30 14.04 -20.83
C LEU A 786 9.51 13.11 -20.94
N ARG A 787 9.70 12.47 -22.08
CA ARG A 787 10.84 11.60 -22.36
C ARG A 787 11.38 11.79 -23.77
N ALA A 788 12.68 11.59 -23.89
CA ALA A 788 13.38 11.49 -25.18
C ALA A 788 14.30 10.27 -25.11
N LEU A 789 14.07 9.28 -25.93
CA LEU A 789 14.80 8.02 -25.97
C LEU A 789 15.47 7.86 -27.32
N TRP A 790 16.80 7.85 -27.31
CA TRP A 790 17.60 7.55 -28.49
C TRP A 790 18.14 6.12 -28.42
N LYS A 791 18.01 5.38 -29.51
CA LYS A 791 18.59 4.04 -29.71
C LYS A 791 19.50 4.03 -30.92
N ASP A 792 20.64 3.35 -30.84
CA ASP A 792 21.47 3.10 -32.01
C ASP A 792 20.83 2.07 -32.93
N ALA A 793 21.35 1.94 -34.17
CA ALA A 793 20.78 1.06 -35.19
C ALA A 793 20.91 -0.42 -34.86
N GLU A 794 21.76 -0.79 -33.93
CA GLU A 794 22.03 -2.18 -33.50
C GLU A 794 21.36 -2.49 -32.16
N ASP A 795 20.59 -1.56 -31.62
CA ASP A 795 19.91 -1.63 -30.31
C ASP A 795 20.85 -1.98 -29.13
N ARG A 796 22.16 -1.66 -29.29
CA ARG A 796 23.16 -1.85 -28.24
C ARG A 796 23.24 -0.71 -27.26
N PHE A 797 23.05 0.50 -27.72
CA PHE A 797 23.11 1.72 -26.92
C PHE A 797 21.75 2.39 -26.87
N THR A 798 21.29 2.71 -25.66
CA THR A 798 20.09 3.54 -25.45
C THR A 798 20.43 4.69 -24.52
N ILE A 799 19.99 5.91 -24.85
CA ILE A 799 20.09 7.09 -23.99
C ILE A 799 18.68 7.62 -23.78
N ILE A 800 18.28 7.77 -22.53
CA ILE A 800 16.95 8.24 -22.14
C ILE A 800 17.10 9.53 -21.33
N GLY A 801 16.65 10.65 -21.86
CA GLY A 801 16.44 11.88 -21.09
C GLY A 801 14.99 11.94 -20.61
N TYR A 802 14.75 12.33 -19.35
CA TYR A 802 13.40 12.42 -18.83
C TYR A 802 13.19 13.64 -17.93
N VAL A 803 11.95 14.11 -17.91
CA VAL A 803 11.42 15.07 -16.94
C VAL A 803 10.12 14.50 -16.42
N LYS A 804 10.07 14.08 -15.15
CA LYS A 804 8.84 13.71 -14.46
C LYS A 804 8.28 14.91 -13.72
N ASN A 805 6.97 15.02 -13.64
CA ASN A 805 6.26 16.17 -13.08
C ASN A 805 6.79 17.49 -13.66
N ALA A 806 6.74 17.62 -14.99
CA ALA A 806 7.30 18.77 -15.71
C ALA A 806 6.68 20.11 -15.29
N THR A 807 5.43 20.09 -14.85
CA THR A 807 4.69 21.27 -14.35
C THR A 807 5.05 21.63 -12.91
N ASP A 808 5.81 20.78 -12.20
CA ASP A 808 6.14 20.92 -10.77
C ASP A 808 4.89 21.02 -9.87
N GLU A 809 3.88 20.24 -10.21
CA GLU A 809 2.63 20.20 -9.46
C GLU A 809 2.85 19.61 -8.06
N VAL A 810 2.35 20.29 -7.04
CA VAL A 810 2.37 19.81 -5.65
C VAL A 810 1.10 19.03 -5.37
N ALA A 811 1.22 17.74 -5.23
CA ALA A 811 0.08 16.84 -5.00
C ALA A 811 0.26 16.00 -3.73
N TYR A 812 -0.86 15.58 -3.16
CA TYR A 812 -0.88 14.74 -1.98
C TYR A 812 -1.23 13.30 -2.34
N GLN A 813 -0.40 12.36 -1.95
CA GLN A 813 -0.73 10.93 -2.04
C GLN A 813 -1.70 10.53 -0.92
N SER A 814 -1.54 11.12 0.24
CA SER A 814 -2.42 10.89 1.39
C SER A 814 -2.50 12.12 2.28
N SER A 815 -3.60 12.20 3.01
CA SER A 815 -3.85 13.23 4.03
C SER A 815 -4.42 12.56 5.27
N THR A 816 -3.75 12.72 6.39
CA THR A 816 -4.17 12.14 7.67
C THR A 816 -4.29 13.25 8.71
N PRO A 817 -5.50 13.60 9.13
CA PRO A 817 -5.66 14.53 10.23
C PRO A 817 -5.28 13.85 11.54
N SER A 818 -4.72 14.63 12.45
CA SER A 818 -4.43 14.21 13.81
C SER A 818 -4.90 15.32 14.76
N ALA A 819 -5.79 14.98 15.67
CA ALA A 819 -6.18 15.92 16.72
C ALA A 819 -5.01 16.10 17.69
N VAL A 820 -4.56 17.33 17.88
CA VAL A 820 -3.63 17.65 18.93
C VAL A 820 -4.45 17.87 20.20
N THR A 821 -4.51 16.83 21.03
CA THR A 821 -5.27 16.86 22.28
C THR A 821 -4.78 17.98 23.20
N GLY A 822 -5.71 18.74 23.71
CA GLY A 822 -5.43 19.83 24.65
C GLY A 822 -5.23 21.22 24.02
N LEU A 823 -5.21 21.32 22.68
CA LEU A 823 -4.94 22.56 21.97
C LEU A 823 -6.12 23.15 21.22
N GLY A 824 -7.11 22.34 20.91
CA GLY A 824 -8.11 22.76 19.94
C GLY A 824 -7.55 22.97 18.52
N THR A 825 -6.35 22.48 18.24
CA THR A 825 -5.71 22.53 16.92
C THR A 825 -5.64 21.13 16.34
N PHE A 826 -5.67 21.07 15.01
CA PHE A 826 -5.47 19.84 14.28
C PHE A 826 -4.16 19.94 13.52
N ARG A 827 -3.45 18.84 13.51
CA ARG A 827 -2.30 18.62 12.66
C ARG A 827 -2.76 17.80 11.44
N GLN A 828 -2.40 18.22 10.26
CA GLN A 828 -2.62 17.45 9.04
C GLN A 828 -1.27 16.97 8.51
N THR A 829 -1.10 15.67 8.50
CA THR A 829 0.06 15.03 7.89
C THR A 829 -0.27 14.67 6.46
N VAL A 830 0.52 15.14 5.52
CA VAL A 830 0.36 14.84 4.09
C VAL A 830 1.61 14.13 3.57
N LYS A 831 1.42 13.08 2.78
CA LYS A 831 2.49 12.51 1.97
C LYS A 831 2.44 13.17 0.61
N LEU A 832 3.54 13.79 0.19
CA LEU A 832 3.66 14.49 -1.08
C LEU A 832 3.98 13.52 -2.22
N ASN A 833 3.54 13.84 -3.42
CA ASN A 833 4.10 13.31 -4.65
C ASN A 833 5.54 13.81 -4.82
N PHE A 834 6.29 13.14 -5.68
CA PHE A 834 7.63 13.60 -6.04
C PHE A 834 7.56 14.97 -6.74
N PRO A 835 8.44 15.91 -6.39
CA PRO A 835 8.60 17.16 -7.13
C PRO A 835 9.12 16.86 -8.54
N ARG A 836 9.33 17.91 -9.34
CA ARG A 836 9.91 17.74 -10.67
C ARG A 836 11.29 17.09 -10.59
N THR A 837 11.39 15.91 -11.23
CA THR A 837 12.66 15.19 -11.35
C THR A 837 13.14 15.18 -12.80
N VAL A 838 14.45 15.42 -12.97
CA VAL A 838 15.10 15.43 -14.27
C VAL A 838 16.28 14.48 -14.22
N GLY A 839 16.47 13.68 -15.26
CA GLY A 839 17.60 12.77 -15.30
C GLY A 839 17.91 12.27 -16.70
N VAL A 840 19.04 11.59 -16.77
CA VAL A 840 19.51 10.87 -17.98
C VAL A 840 19.90 9.47 -17.57
N GLU A 841 19.45 8.50 -18.35
CA GLU A 841 19.80 7.09 -18.23
C GLU A 841 20.56 6.65 -19.48
N PHE A 842 21.62 5.90 -19.28
CA PHE A 842 22.39 5.24 -20.31
C PHE A 842 22.22 3.72 -20.16
N GLN A 843 21.96 3.03 -21.26
CA GLN A 843 21.86 1.57 -21.32
C GLN A 843 22.84 1.03 -22.39
N TYR A 844 23.51 -0.06 -22.04
CA TYR A 844 24.38 -0.81 -22.97
C TYR A 844 24.05 -2.29 -22.91
N ARG A 845 23.75 -2.86 -24.08
CA ARG A 845 23.47 -4.28 -24.27
C ARG A 845 24.59 -4.94 -25.05
N PHE A 846 24.99 -6.13 -24.67
CA PHE A 846 26.09 -6.89 -25.31
C PHE A 846 25.82 -8.39 -25.31
#